data_02603fb3f2675ddc94e9da7511438bee
#
_entry.id   02603fb3f2675ddc94e9da7511438bee
#
_cell.length_a   1.000
_cell.length_b   1.000
_cell.length_c   1.000
_cell.angle_alpha   90.00
_cell.angle_beta   90.00
_cell.angle_gamma   90.00
#
_symmetry.space_group_name_H-M   'P 1'
#
loop_
_entity.id
_entity.type
_entity.pdbx_description
1 polymer ?
#
loop_
_entity_poly.entity_id
_entity_poly.type
_entity_poly.pdbx_seq_one_letter_code
_entity_poly.pdbx_strand_id
1 'polypeptide(L)'
;VEPSVALFIDGVYRSSMQSQISDLPVLERIEVLRGPQSTLFGKNASAGVINIVTKKPSFERSGYVSSTLGNFNTKKVKSYITGPLNETTAYSLSANVHQSDGHSDNLTTGSDMNNRDRFGFRGELLFQPSDDLSIRVTADYDEYDEVCCAVGSTAYGVGNQIQSLMGGRIIPNNVFTQKVFYDFDPKTEGDNSGLSMHIKKDFDGMTLESISAFRNTYSYSVQDVDFDGGALVNPSPISNDRDAVSQEFRLYSNDNKKLNWLIGGYYYQEDMAFNESIYLGPLWRNYIEAFLAPGTFAGLEFLLGLPSGSIYGEGQGNTETASQDNETTSIFMQVDYNVTDRLNALIGVSYIEDAKTVSYKQVNTAVLSALDFVAIGTGVLIGGGIPAAQASVLANNPDFNPFLAFKPLQVLPKFIDFPNAAQDGKTNDDNVDYTFKLSYAINDAATIYGGISTGFKSSAWIISRDSRPDAVETAALAAAGTPVHPNTTVGRRYAGPEEAEVMELGAKIYLPSGYLNIAVFDQEIKGFQSNTFIGTGFVLANAGTQSVDGYEFDLLFSPTENIDIALGGTFIDPIYDSFPGSAFGDLSGTVPSNIPDDTLSSSVTWNWDRNGWDGYVRVSHLYSSEAVLTENPAAQALLESKGNGFREQDTLNFSAGMQKDNLSISVWGKNI
;
A
#
# COMPACT_ATOMS: atom_id res chain seq x y z
N VAL A 1 -2.78 7.09 1.87
CA VAL A 1 -1.69 6.83 2.86
C VAL A 1 -0.50 6.30 2.08
N GLU A 2 0.67 6.89 2.30
CA GLU A 2 1.93 6.42 1.72
C GLU A 2 2.40 5.13 2.43
N PRO A 3 3.10 4.21 1.72
CA PRO A 3 3.62 2.99 2.35
C PRO A 3 4.75 3.32 3.34
N SER A 4 4.85 2.55 4.45
CA SER A 4 5.94 2.66 5.42
C SER A 4 7.21 1.90 4.98
N VAL A 5 7.08 1.02 3.98
CA VAL A 5 8.21 0.40 3.27
C VAL A 5 8.38 1.09 1.93
N ALA A 6 9.48 1.82 1.78
CA ALA A 6 9.77 2.55 0.56
C ALA A 6 10.24 1.61 -0.57
N LEU A 7 9.77 1.83 -1.79
CA LEU A 7 10.27 1.13 -2.97
C LEU A 7 11.09 2.06 -3.84
N PHE A 8 12.29 1.61 -4.20
CA PHE A 8 13.16 2.27 -5.17
C PHE A 8 13.47 1.34 -6.34
N ILE A 9 13.51 1.89 -7.54
CA ILE A 9 14.01 1.20 -8.73
C ILE A 9 15.15 2.03 -9.29
N ASP A 10 16.36 1.49 -9.27
CA ASP A 10 17.58 2.21 -9.65
C ASP A 10 17.75 3.56 -8.92
N GLY A 11 17.43 3.61 -7.62
CA GLY A 11 17.52 4.83 -6.80
C GLY A 11 16.37 5.83 -7.02
N VAL A 12 15.39 5.54 -7.88
CA VAL A 12 14.21 6.38 -8.10
C VAL A 12 13.05 5.89 -7.25
N TYR A 13 12.54 6.73 -6.37
CA TYR A 13 11.41 6.44 -5.49
C TYR A 13 10.10 6.17 -6.25
N ARG A 14 9.30 5.23 -5.78
CA ARG A 14 7.97 4.85 -6.27
C ARG A 14 6.92 5.17 -5.20
N SER A 15 6.15 6.22 -5.40
CA SER A 15 5.25 6.78 -4.37
C SER A 15 3.97 6.00 -4.13
N SER A 16 3.56 5.16 -5.08
CA SER A 16 2.29 4.42 -4.99
C SER A 16 2.46 2.95 -5.34
N MET A 17 1.52 2.13 -4.87
CA MET A 17 1.48 0.70 -5.24
C MET A 17 1.23 0.50 -6.74
N GLN A 18 0.47 1.39 -7.38
CA GLN A 18 0.20 1.35 -8.82
C GLN A 18 1.48 1.56 -9.64
N SER A 19 2.44 2.34 -9.14
CA SER A 19 3.74 2.56 -9.78
C SER A 19 4.71 1.38 -9.66
N GLN A 20 4.28 0.27 -9.04
CA GLN A 20 5.09 -0.91 -8.73
C GLN A 20 4.76 -2.14 -9.60
N ILE A 21 3.78 -2.03 -10.52
CA ILE A 21 3.22 -3.18 -11.25
C ILE A 21 4.11 -3.62 -12.44
N SER A 22 5.20 -2.94 -12.68
CA SER A 22 6.10 -3.14 -13.82
C SER A 22 6.78 -4.52 -13.80
N ASP A 23 6.74 -5.20 -14.94
CA ASP A 23 7.48 -6.45 -15.19
C ASP A 23 8.91 -6.10 -15.64
N LEU A 24 9.80 -5.83 -14.69
CA LEU A 24 11.18 -5.46 -14.98
C LEU A 24 11.92 -6.58 -15.73
N PRO A 25 12.65 -6.25 -16.80
CA PRO A 25 13.17 -7.26 -17.74
C PRO A 25 14.37 -8.03 -17.18
N VAL A 26 15.37 -7.32 -16.66
CA VAL A 26 16.62 -7.91 -16.14
C VAL A 26 17.01 -7.22 -14.85
N LEU A 27 17.03 -7.98 -13.78
CA LEU A 27 17.50 -7.53 -12.48
C LEU A 27 18.96 -7.85 -12.29
N GLU A 28 19.71 -6.95 -11.70
CA GLU A 28 21.02 -7.21 -11.11
C GLU A 28 20.81 -7.88 -9.75
N ARG A 29 19.97 -7.25 -8.90
CA ARG A 29 19.60 -7.73 -7.57
C ARG A 29 18.38 -7.02 -7.02
N ILE A 30 17.78 -7.61 -5.99
CA ILE A 30 16.79 -6.99 -5.13
C ILE A 30 17.37 -6.95 -3.73
N GLU A 31 17.38 -5.79 -3.11
CA GLU A 31 17.82 -5.55 -1.73
C GLU A 31 16.58 -5.31 -0.88
N VAL A 32 16.40 -6.10 0.18
CA VAL A 32 15.35 -5.90 1.18
C VAL A 32 16.05 -5.48 2.47
N LEU A 33 15.92 -4.19 2.78
CA LEU A 33 16.50 -3.59 3.98
C LEU A 33 15.40 -3.52 5.04
N ARG A 34 15.52 -4.35 6.06
CA ARG A 34 14.56 -4.44 7.16
C ARG A 34 14.83 -3.38 8.20
N GLY A 35 13.77 -2.94 8.89
CA GLY A 35 13.84 -1.85 9.87
C GLY A 35 14.06 -0.46 9.24
N PRO A 36 14.09 0.59 10.06
CA PRO A 36 14.22 1.97 9.59
C PRO A 36 15.47 2.22 8.76
N GLN A 37 15.32 2.90 7.63
CA GLN A 37 16.38 3.24 6.69
C GLN A 37 16.41 4.75 6.36
N SER A 38 15.74 5.58 7.16
CA SER A 38 15.58 7.03 6.91
C SER A 38 16.89 7.79 6.83
N THR A 39 17.99 7.27 7.40
CA THR A 39 19.32 7.91 7.35
C THR A 39 20.01 7.80 5.99
N LEU A 40 19.52 7.00 5.04
CA LEU A 40 20.09 6.84 3.70
C LEU A 40 19.07 6.99 2.57
N PHE A 41 17.78 6.82 2.89
CA PHE A 41 16.68 6.90 1.93
C PHE A 41 15.73 8.02 2.37
N GLY A 42 15.73 9.10 1.64
CA GLY A 42 15.20 10.40 2.05
C GLY A 42 13.69 10.51 2.24
N LYS A 43 12.88 9.42 2.05
CA LYS A 43 11.42 9.49 2.21
C LYS A 43 10.81 8.12 2.55
N ASN A 44 9.89 8.10 3.54
CA ASN A 44 9.00 6.97 3.86
C ASN A 44 9.69 5.61 4.07
N ALA A 45 10.89 5.62 4.65
CA ALA A 45 11.66 4.41 4.95
C ALA A 45 11.59 4.04 6.45
N SER A 46 10.43 4.24 7.10
CA SER A 46 10.24 4.03 8.54
C SER A 46 10.24 2.56 8.95
N ALA A 47 9.75 1.66 8.08
CA ALA A 47 9.69 0.22 8.35
C ALA A 47 10.69 -0.60 7.50
N GLY A 48 11.20 -0.03 6.42
CA GLY A 48 12.16 -0.70 5.55
C GLY A 48 12.24 -0.11 4.15
N VAL A 49 13.10 -0.72 3.34
CA VAL A 49 13.27 -0.37 1.92
C VAL A 49 13.38 -1.62 1.07
N ILE A 50 12.68 -1.62 -0.06
CA ILE A 50 12.91 -2.55 -1.15
C ILE A 50 13.62 -1.76 -2.26
N ASN A 51 14.87 -2.09 -2.53
CA ASN A 51 15.67 -1.45 -3.57
C ASN A 51 15.92 -2.45 -4.71
N ILE A 52 15.31 -2.18 -5.86
CA ILE A 52 15.46 -2.98 -7.07
C ILE A 52 16.53 -2.33 -7.95
N VAL A 53 17.57 -3.09 -8.25
CA VAL A 53 18.66 -2.63 -9.12
C VAL A 53 18.60 -3.41 -10.42
N THR A 54 18.42 -2.70 -11.53
CA THR A 54 18.42 -3.30 -12.87
C THR A 54 19.83 -3.41 -13.44
N LYS A 55 20.02 -4.36 -14.35
CA LYS A 55 21.32 -4.56 -15.00
C LYS A 55 21.63 -3.41 -15.96
N LYS A 56 22.77 -2.76 -15.77
CA LYS A 56 23.24 -1.66 -16.61
C LYS A 56 23.50 -2.11 -18.05
N PRO A 57 23.38 -1.22 -19.05
CA PRO A 57 23.85 -1.50 -20.42
C PRO A 57 25.29 -1.99 -20.46
N SER A 58 25.56 -3.01 -21.28
CA SER A 58 26.87 -3.65 -21.41
C SER A 58 27.53 -3.28 -22.73
N PHE A 59 28.86 -3.13 -22.73
CA PHE A 59 29.66 -2.99 -23.96
C PHE A 59 29.87 -4.35 -24.66
N GLU A 60 29.45 -5.45 -24.05
CA GLU A 60 29.40 -6.76 -24.68
C GLU A 60 27.99 -7.04 -25.20
N ARG A 61 27.87 -7.44 -26.47
CA ARG A 61 26.56 -7.79 -27.06
C ARG A 61 25.98 -9.02 -26.41
N SER A 62 24.82 -8.89 -25.84
CA SER A 62 24.06 -10.00 -25.27
C SER A 62 22.56 -9.70 -25.34
N GLY A 63 21.76 -10.74 -25.16
CA GLY A 63 20.32 -10.59 -25.11
C GLY A 63 19.62 -11.92 -24.97
N TYR A 64 18.34 -11.88 -24.69
CA TYR A 64 17.51 -13.07 -24.64
C TYR A 64 16.06 -12.77 -25.07
N VAL A 65 15.38 -13.80 -25.47
CA VAL A 65 13.91 -13.83 -25.59
C VAL A 65 13.42 -15.00 -24.76
N SER A 66 12.45 -14.74 -23.89
CA SER A 66 11.79 -15.75 -23.08
C SER A 66 10.30 -15.79 -23.42
N SER A 67 9.76 -17.00 -23.63
CA SER A 67 8.35 -17.22 -23.81
C SER A 67 7.83 -18.18 -22.73
N THR A 68 6.74 -17.79 -22.08
CA THR A 68 6.06 -18.59 -21.06
C THR A 68 4.65 -18.89 -21.52
N LEU A 69 4.25 -20.15 -21.40
CA LEU A 69 2.88 -20.62 -21.60
C LEU A 69 2.40 -21.31 -20.33
N GLY A 70 1.17 -21.04 -19.92
CA GLY A 70 0.63 -21.56 -18.67
C GLY A 70 -0.88 -21.77 -18.68
N ASN A 71 -1.42 -22.11 -17.52
CA ASN A 71 -2.85 -22.21 -17.28
C ASN A 71 -3.54 -20.87 -17.58
N PHE A 72 -4.86 -20.89 -17.75
CA PHE A 72 -5.65 -19.70 -18.09
C PHE A 72 -5.14 -19.01 -19.37
N ASN A 73 -4.76 -19.80 -20.38
CA ASN A 73 -4.23 -19.29 -21.66
C ASN A 73 -3.08 -18.26 -21.46
N THR A 74 -2.32 -18.39 -20.38
CA THR A 74 -1.22 -17.47 -20.07
C THR A 74 -0.18 -17.47 -21.18
N LYS A 75 0.12 -16.29 -21.69
CA LYS A 75 1.18 -16.02 -22.67
C LYS A 75 2.01 -14.84 -22.15
N LYS A 76 3.27 -15.12 -21.91
CA LYS A 76 4.19 -14.06 -21.48
C LYS A 76 5.43 -14.10 -22.36
N VAL A 77 5.79 -12.95 -22.93
CA VAL A 77 7.02 -12.80 -23.72
C VAL A 77 7.84 -11.70 -23.08
N LYS A 78 9.10 -11.98 -22.82
CA LYS A 78 10.09 -10.99 -22.38
C LYS A 78 11.26 -11.00 -23.35
N SER A 79 11.75 -9.83 -23.70
CA SER A 79 12.92 -9.65 -24.54
C SER A 79 13.87 -8.62 -23.93
N TYR A 80 15.15 -8.84 -24.12
CA TYR A 80 16.19 -7.94 -23.69
C TYR A 80 17.35 -8.01 -24.68
N ILE A 81 17.93 -6.87 -25.02
CA ILE A 81 19.15 -6.77 -25.80
C ILE A 81 20.02 -5.64 -25.25
N THR A 82 21.31 -5.85 -25.22
CA THR A 82 22.31 -4.85 -24.87
C THR A 82 23.53 -4.96 -25.76
N GLY A 83 24.28 -3.87 -25.92
CA GLY A 83 25.52 -3.86 -26.68
C GLY A 83 26.10 -2.47 -26.83
N PRO A 84 27.33 -2.35 -27.40
CA PRO A 84 27.94 -1.08 -27.69
C PRO A 84 27.29 -0.38 -28.91
N LEU A 85 27.07 0.92 -28.81
CA LEU A 85 26.87 1.80 -29.97
C LEU A 85 28.23 2.27 -30.52
N ASN A 86 29.19 2.52 -29.63
CA ASN A 86 30.57 2.84 -29.91
C ASN A 86 31.45 2.49 -28.69
N GLU A 87 32.71 2.91 -28.68
CA GLU A 87 33.67 2.58 -27.60
C GLU A 87 33.31 3.21 -26.25
N THR A 88 32.50 4.28 -26.21
CA THR A 88 32.14 4.99 -25.00
C THR A 88 30.64 4.93 -24.68
N THR A 89 29.83 4.34 -25.56
CA THR A 89 28.37 4.34 -25.40
C THR A 89 27.81 2.93 -25.59
N ALA A 90 27.09 2.44 -24.60
CA ALA A 90 26.32 1.19 -24.66
C ALA A 90 24.82 1.49 -24.52
N TYR A 91 24.00 0.58 -25.02
CA TYR A 91 22.55 0.64 -24.90
C TYR A 91 21.98 -0.65 -24.32
N SER A 92 20.79 -0.57 -23.75
CA SER A 92 19.91 -1.71 -23.52
C SER A 92 18.47 -1.36 -23.91
N LEU A 93 17.77 -2.35 -24.45
CA LEU A 93 16.34 -2.28 -24.74
C LEU A 93 15.67 -3.52 -24.22
N SER A 94 14.50 -3.36 -23.61
CA SER A 94 13.68 -4.45 -23.16
C SER A 94 12.21 -4.20 -23.44
N ALA A 95 11.47 -5.26 -23.68
CA ALA A 95 10.03 -5.22 -23.81
C ALA A 95 9.42 -6.50 -23.21
N ASN A 96 8.23 -6.36 -22.65
CA ASN A 96 7.46 -7.47 -22.13
C ASN A 96 5.98 -7.33 -22.49
N VAL A 97 5.36 -8.46 -22.71
CA VAL A 97 3.90 -8.62 -22.85
C VAL A 97 3.47 -9.75 -21.93
N HIS A 98 2.39 -9.54 -21.19
CA HIS A 98 1.80 -10.57 -20.34
C HIS A 98 0.29 -10.59 -20.53
N GLN A 99 -0.23 -11.64 -21.11
CA GLN A 99 -1.65 -11.87 -21.29
C GLN A 99 -2.06 -13.19 -20.64
N SER A 100 -3.20 -13.19 -19.94
CA SER A 100 -3.86 -14.41 -19.48
C SER A 100 -5.35 -14.17 -19.35
N ASP A 101 -6.15 -15.20 -19.57
CA ASP A 101 -7.56 -15.21 -19.19
C ASP A 101 -7.69 -15.12 -17.68
N GLY A 102 -8.85 -14.72 -17.19
CA GLY A 102 -9.16 -14.67 -15.76
C GLY A 102 -9.26 -16.08 -15.16
N HIS A 103 -9.03 -16.15 -13.86
CA HIS A 103 -9.14 -17.40 -13.08
C HIS A 103 -10.38 -17.44 -12.18
N SER A 104 -11.19 -16.41 -12.22
CA SER A 104 -12.44 -16.30 -11.47
C SER A 104 -13.59 -16.00 -12.45
N ASP A 105 -14.76 -16.58 -12.22
CA ASP A 105 -15.93 -16.44 -13.07
C ASP A 105 -16.93 -15.44 -12.48
N ASN A 106 -17.36 -14.43 -13.23
CA ASN A 106 -18.57 -13.69 -12.93
C ASN A 106 -19.78 -14.41 -13.52
N LEU A 107 -20.55 -15.05 -12.66
CA LEU A 107 -21.70 -15.87 -13.08
C LEU A 107 -22.90 -15.06 -13.57
N THR A 108 -22.91 -13.75 -13.40
CA THR A 108 -23.99 -12.86 -13.89
C THR A 108 -23.70 -12.40 -15.31
N THR A 109 -22.48 -11.92 -15.58
CA THR A 109 -22.09 -11.41 -16.90
C THR A 109 -21.55 -12.50 -17.82
N GLY A 110 -21.01 -13.58 -17.23
CA GLY A 110 -20.35 -14.68 -17.95
C GLY A 110 -18.88 -14.38 -18.30
N SER A 111 -18.29 -13.36 -17.70
CA SER A 111 -16.91 -12.93 -17.96
C SER A 111 -15.92 -13.61 -17.02
N ASP A 112 -14.71 -13.84 -17.51
CA ASP A 112 -13.57 -14.25 -16.71
C ASP A 112 -12.95 -13.00 -16.04
N MET A 113 -12.71 -13.08 -14.73
CA MET A 113 -12.15 -11.99 -13.92
C MET A 113 -10.75 -12.34 -13.42
N ASN A 114 -10.03 -11.32 -13.00
CA ASN A 114 -8.61 -11.41 -12.58
C ASN A 114 -7.69 -11.84 -13.73
N ASN A 115 -8.01 -11.40 -14.95
CA ASN A 115 -7.17 -11.57 -16.14
C ASN A 115 -5.87 -10.75 -16.00
N ARG A 116 -4.96 -10.92 -16.97
CA ARG A 116 -3.79 -10.06 -17.15
C ARG A 116 -3.74 -9.59 -18.59
N ASP A 117 -3.59 -8.28 -18.77
CA ASP A 117 -3.22 -7.65 -20.04
C ASP A 117 -2.26 -6.51 -19.75
N ARG A 118 -0.96 -6.78 -19.97
CA ARG A 118 0.13 -5.88 -19.59
C ARG A 118 1.15 -5.78 -20.70
N PHE A 119 1.63 -4.57 -20.88
CA PHE A 119 2.74 -4.25 -21.77
C PHE A 119 3.77 -3.40 -21.01
N GLY A 120 5.05 -3.58 -21.30
CA GLY A 120 6.12 -2.75 -20.75
C GLY A 120 7.27 -2.62 -21.75
N PHE A 121 7.89 -1.45 -21.71
CA PHE A 121 9.09 -1.12 -22.49
C PHE A 121 10.07 -0.33 -21.63
N ARG A 122 11.37 -0.62 -21.75
CA ARG A 122 12.44 0.13 -21.13
C ARG A 122 13.64 0.25 -22.06
N GLY A 123 14.14 1.48 -22.20
CA GLY A 123 15.35 1.79 -22.95
C GLY A 123 16.37 2.52 -22.09
N GLU A 124 17.63 2.15 -22.22
CA GLU A 124 18.73 2.77 -21.48
C GLU A 124 19.91 3.08 -22.38
N LEU A 125 20.59 4.19 -22.09
CA LEU A 125 21.86 4.56 -22.64
C LEU A 125 22.88 4.75 -21.53
N LEU A 126 24.03 4.14 -21.66
CA LEU A 126 25.18 4.31 -20.78
C LEU A 126 26.29 4.99 -21.57
N PHE A 127 26.70 6.16 -21.15
CA PHE A 127 27.80 6.93 -21.73
C PHE A 127 28.97 7.02 -20.75
N GLN A 128 30.11 6.50 -21.14
CA GLN A 128 31.37 6.47 -20.37
C GLN A 128 32.49 7.09 -21.19
N PRO A 129 32.57 8.46 -21.23
CA PRO A 129 33.59 9.13 -22.02
C PRO A 129 35.00 8.99 -21.47
N SER A 130 35.12 8.61 -20.20
CA SER A 130 36.37 8.35 -19.48
C SER A 130 36.12 7.34 -18.35
N ASP A 131 37.16 6.76 -17.80
CA ASP A 131 37.06 5.77 -16.73
C ASP A 131 36.46 6.32 -15.44
N ASP A 132 36.52 7.63 -15.24
CA ASP A 132 36.07 8.34 -14.05
C ASP A 132 34.68 9.01 -14.22
N LEU A 133 34.04 8.92 -15.40
CA LEU A 133 32.71 9.52 -15.65
C LEU A 133 31.76 8.52 -16.31
N SER A 134 30.63 8.29 -15.65
CA SER A 134 29.54 7.47 -16.17
C SER A 134 28.24 8.23 -16.13
N ILE A 135 27.50 8.26 -17.23
CA ILE A 135 26.17 8.85 -17.34
C ILE A 135 25.21 7.79 -17.87
N ARG A 136 24.18 7.45 -17.10
CA ARG A 136 23.13 6.52 -17.53
C ARG A 136 21.81 7.28 -17.64
N VAL A 137 21.15 7.19 -18.80
CA VAL A 137 19.81 7.71 -19.03
C VAL A 137 18.88 6.54 -19.25
N THR A 138 17.76 6.54 -18.55
CA THR A 138 16.73 5.50 -18.61
C THR A 138 15.39 6.12 -18.94
N ALA A 139 14.67 5.53 -19.90
CA ALA A 139 13.26 5.83 -20.17
C ALA A 139 12.45 4.53 -20.09
N ASP A 140 11.32 4.56 -19.40
CA ASP A 140 10.43 3.40 -19.24
C ASP A 140 8.96 3.80 -19.39
N TYR A 141 8.18 2.84 -19.86
CA TYR A 141 6.73 2.90 -19.96
C TYR A 141 6.16 1.50 -19.68
N ASP A 142 5.10 1.43 -18.87
CA ASP A 142 4.31 0.23 -18.70
C ASP A 142 2.82 0.58 -18.58
N GLU A 143 1.96 -0.32 -19.04
CA GLU A 143 0.50 -0.21 -18.98
C GLU A 143 -0.16 -1.53 -18.62
N TYR A 144 -1.35 -1.45 -18.04
CA TYR A 144 -2.24 -2.58 -17.78
C TYR A 144 -3.70 -2.19 -18.02
N ASP A 145 -4.51 -3.16 -18.53
CA ASP A 145 -5.96 -3.06 -18.68
C ASP A 145 -6.58 -4.41 -18.29
N GLU A 146 -7.16 -4.49 -17.10
CA GLU A 146 -7.55 -5.76 -16.47
C GLU A 146 -9.00 -5.71 -15.95
N VAL A 147 -9.71 -6.83 -16.05
CA VAL A 147 -10.98 -7.06 -15.35
C VAL A 147 -10.64 -7.57 -13.95
N CYS A 148 -10.64 -6.67 -12.97
CA CYS A 148 -10.23 -6.93 -11.59
C CYS A 148 -11.04 -6.06 -10.60
N CYS A 149 -11.37 -6.55 -9.42
CA CYS A 149 -10.97 -7.80 -8.81
C CYS A 149 -12.21 -8.57 -8.36
N ALA A 150 -12.17 -9.90 -8.50
CA ALA A 150 -13.18 -10.76 -7.91
C ALA A 150 -12.93 -10.89 -6.40
N VAL A 151 -13.91 -10.53 -5.58
CA VAL A 151 -13.88 -10.61 -4.12
C VAL A 151 -15.04 -11.48 -3.64
N GLY A 152 -14.75 -12.50 -2.85
CA GLY A 152 -15.76 -13.40 -2.29
C GLY A 152 -16.11 -13.06 -0.83
N SER A 153 -17.34 -13.36 -0.42
CA SER A 153 -17.79 -13.19 0.97
C SER A 153 -17.20 -14.28 1.87
N THR A 154 -16.51 -13.86 2.93
CA THR A 154 -16.01 -14.77 3.99
C THR A 154 -17.08 -15.17 4.99
N ALA A 155 -18.12 -14.34 5.19
CA ALA A 155 -19.24 -14.64 6.07
C ALA A 155 -20.56 -14.17 5.45
N TYR A 156 -21.62 -14.94 5.70
CA TYR A 156 -22.98 -14.66 5.25
C TYR A 156 -23.77 -14.04 6.40
N GLY A 157 -24.11 -12.76 6.29
CA GLY A 157 -24.84 -12.00 7.31
C GLY A 157 -26.29 -11.70 6.93
N VAL A 158 -27.00 -10.94 7.76
CA VAL A 158 -28.39 -10.50 7.52
C VAL A 158 -28.50 -9.66 6.25
N GLY A 159 -27.51 -8.79 5.98
CA GLY A 159 -27.48 -7.97 4.76
C GLY A 159 -27.51 -8.83 3.50
N ASN A 160 -26.68 -9.86 3.43
CA ASN A 160 -26.64 -10.79 2.31
C ASN A 160 -27.95 -11.60 2.15
N GLN A 161 -28.65 -11.94 3.26
CA GLN A 161 -29.96 -12.55 3.18
C GLN A 161 -30.99 -11.64 2.53
N ILE A 162 -31.00 -10.35 2.90
CA ILE A 162 -31.87 -9.35 2.32
C ILE A 162 -31.56 -9.15 0.83
N GLN A 163 -30.26 -9.02 0.45
CA GLN A 163 -29.83 -8.97 -0.93
C GLN A 163 -30.37 -10.17 -1.73
N SER A 164 -30.25 -11.38 -1.20
CA SER A 164 -30.76 -12.60 -1.84
C SER A 164 -32.27 -12.60 -2.00
N LEU A 165 -33.05 -12.06 -1.06
CA LEU A 165 -34.50 -11.89 -1.19
C LEU A 165 -34.90 -10.87 -2.27
N MET A 166 -34.01 -9.95 -2.60
CA MET A 166 -34.19 -8.91 -3.63
C MET A 166 -33.64 -9.32 -5.01
N GLY A 167 -33.18 -10.55 -5.15
CA GLY A 167 -32.65 -11.08 -6.41
C GLY A 167 -31.13 -10.97 -6.53
N GLY A 168 -30.44 -10.39 -5.56
CA GLY A 168 -28.99 -10.43 -5.45
C GLY A 168 -28.50 -11.86 -5.22
N ARG A 169 -27.29 -12.14 -5.66
CA ARG A 169 -26.68 -13.47 -5.57
C ARG A 169 -25.28 -13.36 -5.05
N ILE A 170 -24.98 -14.14 -4.02
CA ILE A 170 -23.62 -14.31 -3.48
C ILE A 170 -23.33 -15.80 -3.30
N ILE A 171 -22.06 -16.16 -3.25
CA ILE A 171 -21.63 -17.50 -2.84
C ILE A 171 -21.29 -17.46 -1.37
N PRO A 172 -22.12 -18.05 -0.49
CA PRO A 172 -21.93 -17.89 0.94
C PRO A 172 -20.74 -18.71 1.43
N ASN A 173 -19.95 -18.09 2.31
CA ASN A 173 -18.92 -18.73 3.14
C ASN A 173 -17.85 -19.54 2.37
N ASN A 174 -17.62 -19.26 1.09
CA ASN A 174 -16.61 -19.98 0.31
C ASN A 174 -15.93 -19.10 -0.71
N VAL A 175 -14.86 -18.43 -0.30
CA VAL A 175 -14.03 -17.56 -1.14
C VAL A 175 -13.15 -18.34 -2.15
N PHE A 176 -12.99 -19.65 -1.96
CA PHE A 176 -12.13 -20.49 -2.80
C PHE A 176 -12.84 -21.06 -4.03
N THR A 177 -14.14 -20.77 -4.24
CA THR A 177 -14.87 -21.22 -5.43
C THR A 177 -14.41 -20.54 -6.69
N GLN A 178 -13.67 -19.42 -6.60
CA GLN A 178 -13.26 -18.58 -7.74
C GLN A 178 -14.47 -18.09 -8.56
N LYS A 179 -15.61 -17.86 -7.90
CA LYS A 179 -16.86 -17.43 -8.53
C LYS A 179 -17.48 -16.29 -7.78
N VAL A 180 -18.02 -15.33 -8.52
CA VAL A 180 -18.75 -14.17 -8.00
C VAL A 180 -20.04 -13.95 -8.78
N PHE A 181 -20.93 -13.12 -8.25
CA PHE A 181 -22.12 -12.65 -8.93
C PHE A 181 -22.12 -11.12 -8.92
N TYR A 182 -21.30 -10.48 -9.73
CA TYR A 182 -21.33 -9.03 -9.89
C TYR A 182 -22.33 -8.63 -10.96
N ASP A 183 -23.02 -7.50 -10.77
CA ASP A 183 -24.00 -7.02 -11.76
C ASP A 183 -23.32 -6.40 -13.00
N PHE A 184 -22.04 -6.03 -12.89
CA PHE A 184 -21.17 -5.63 -14.00
C PHE A 184 -19.73 -6.13 -13.78
N ASP A 185 -18.89 -6.06 -14.81
CA ASP A 185 -17.48 -6.44 -14.71
C ASP A 185 -16.64 -5.24 -14.26
N PRO A 186 -15.94 -5.34 -13.12
CA PRO A 186 -15.05 -4.29 -12.66
C PRO A 186 -13.87 -4.13 -13.63
N LYS A 187 -13.39 -2.90 -13.76
CA LYS A 187 -12.25 -2.55 -14.59
C LYS A 187 -11.14 -1.92 -13.78
N THR A 188 -9.89 -2.27 -14.09
CA THR A 188 -8.71 -1.62 -13.54
C THR A 188 -7.71 -1.40 -14.68
N GLU A 189 -7.36 -0.15 -14.93
CA GLU A 189 -6.39 0.25 -15.95
C GLU A 189 -5.42 1.28 -15.39
N GLY A 190 -4.26 1.39 -15.99
CA GLY A 190 -3.29 2.43 -15.66
C GLY A 190 -2.02 2.30 -16.46
N ASP A 191 -1.23 3.36 -16.36
CA ASP A 191 0.08 3.45 -16.98
C ASP A 191 1.09 4.12 -16.05
N ASN A 192 2.35 3.81 -16.28
CA ASN A 192 3.50 4.43 -15.64
C ASN A 192 4.50 4.81 -16.71
N SER A 193 5.06 5.98 -16.61
CA SER A 193 6.14 6.42 -17.48
C SER A 193 7.21 7.19 -16.71
N GLY A 194 8.41 7.23 -17.23
CA GLY A 194 9.44 8.03 -16.61
C GLY A 194 10.72 8.14 -17.37
N LEU A 195 11.47 9.14 -16.95
CA LEU A 195 12.81 9.43 -17.40
C LEU A 195 13.71 9.63 -16.19
N SER A 196 14.86 8.96 -16.16
CA SER A 196 15.87 9.21 -15.13
C SER A 196 17.26 9.35 -15.72
N MET A 197 18.10 10.13 -15.05
CA MET A 197 19.49 10.32 -15.38
C MET A 197 20.36 10.12 -14.15
N HIS A 198 21.33 9.20 -14.24
CA HIS A 198 22.33 8.93 -13.23
C HIS A 198 23.69 9.41 -13.74
N ILE A 199 24.34 10.27 -12.97
CA ILE A 199 25.70 10.73 -13.25
C ILE A 199 26.57 10.30 -12.09
N LYS A 200 27.64 9.59 -12.38
CA LYS A 200 28.68 9.21 -11.42
C LYS A 200 30.02 9.73 -11.88
N LYS A 201 30.69 10.52 -11.03
CA LYS A 201 32.00 11.06 -11.28
C LYS A 201 32.95 10.70 -10.15
N ASP A 202 33.97 9.94 -10.48
CA ASP A 202 35.05 9.59 -9.55
C ASP A 202 36.11 10.69 -9.54
N PHE A 203 36.54 11.12 -8.35
CA PHE A 203 37.65 12.04 -8.08
C PHE A 203 38.70 11.28 -7.28
N ASP A 204 39.86 11.92 -7.08
CA ASP A 204 40.87 11.38 -6.16
C ASP A 204 40.33 11.37 -4.72
N GLY A 205 40.10 10.17 -4.18
CA GLY A 205 39.61 9.96 -2.81
C GLY A 205 38.10 10.08 -2.56
N MET A 206 37.28 10.47 -3.54
CA MET A 206 35.84 10.59 -3.38
C MET A 206 35.07 10.42 -4.70
N THR A 207 33.80 10.09 -4.60
CA THR A 207 32.86 9.95 -5.73
C THR A 207 31.65 10.86 -5.53
N LEU A 208 31.28 11.59 -6.57
CA LEU A 208 30.00 12.32 -6.65
C LEU A 208 29.02 11.53 -7.49
N GLU A 209 27.81 11.34 -6.96
CA GLU A 209 26.69 10.72 -7.68
C GLU A 209 25.50 11.67 -7.69
N SER A 210 24.81 11.77 -8.84
CA SER A 210 23.60 12.56 -8.99
C SER A 210 22.55 11.70 -9.68
N ILE A 211 21.33 11.68 -9.12
CA ILE A 211 20.16 10.97 -9.65
C ILE A 211 19.04 11.99 -9.83
N SER A 212 18.64 12.23 -11.08
CA SER A 212 17.49 13.07 -11.42
C SER A 212 16.42 12.21 -12.04
N ALA A 213 15.16 12.39 -11.66
CA ALA A 213 14.07 11.62 -12.26
C ALA A 213 12.79 12.44 -12.38
N PHE A 214 12.02 12.11 -13.43
CA PHE A 214 10.63 12.48 -13.61
C PHE A 214 9.80 11.21 -13.77
N ARG A 215 8.64 11.15 -13.10
CA ARG A 215 7.69 10.02 -13.15
C ARG A 215 6.29 10.55 -13.33
N ASN A 216 5.51 9.87 -14.18
CA ASN A 216 4.05 9.99 -14.22
C ASN A 216 3.45 8.62 -13.91
N THR A 217 2.36 8.59 -13.14
CA THR A 217 1.59 7.39 -12.82
C THR A 217 0.10 7.72 -12.89
N TYR A 218 -0.60 7.10 -13.81
CA TYR A 218 -2.06 7.15 -13.89
C TYR A 218 -2.68 5.83 -13.48
N SER A 219 -3.79 5.87 -12.74
CA SER A 219 -4.61 4.70 -12.47
C SER A 219 -6.09 5.05 -12.49
N TYR A 220 -6.88 4.14 -13.05
CA TYR A 220 -8.33 4.23 -13.09
C TYR A 220 -8.93 2.87 -12.72
N SER A 221 -9.98 2.88 -11.89
CA SER A 221 -10.73 1.67 -11.57
C SER A 221 -12.21 1.95 -11.46
N VAL A 222 -13.02 0.95 -11.83
CA VAL A 222 -14.45 0.91 -11.55
C VAL A 222 -14.72 -0.39 -10.82
N GLN A 223 -15.26 -0.30 -9.61
CA GLN A 223 -15.49 -1.46 -8.75
C GLN A 223 -16.98 -1.69 -8.54
N ASP A 224 -17.37 -2.95 -8.44
CA ASP A 224 -18.62 -3.38 -7.83
C ASP A 224 -18.42 -3.40 -6.32
N VAL A 225 -18.88 -2.33 -5.64
CA VAL A 225 -18.56 -2.11 -4.22
C VAL A 225 -19.55 -2.78 -3.26
N ASP A 226 -20.64 -3.34 -3.77
CA ASP A 226 -21.59 -4.15 -2.98
C ASP A 226 -21.31 -5.67 -3.09
N PHE A 227 -20.43 -6.06 -4.04
CA PHE A 227 -19.89 -7.41 -4.21
C PHE A 227 -20.96 -8.50 -4.43
N ASP A 228 -22.10 -8.16 -5.02
CA ASP A 228 -23.16 -9.10 -5.30
C ASP A 228 -23.85 -8.84 -6.66
N GLY A 229 -24.83 -9.68 -7.04
CA GLY A 229 -25.57 -9.53 -8.31
C GLY A 229 -26.78 -8.61 -8.23
N GLY A 230 -26.94 -7.85 -7.17
CA GLY A 230 -28.01 -6.89 -7.01
C GLY A 230 -27.49 -5.46 -7.03
N ALA A 231 -27.92 -4.66 -7.98
CA ALA A 231 -27.45 -3.29 -8.17
C ALA A 231 -27.83 -2.37 -6.98
N LEU A 232 -27.14 -2.51 -5.85
CA LEU A 232 -27.26 -1.61 -4.69
C LEU A 232 -26.47 -0.33 -4.90
N VAL A 233 -25.29 -0.44 -5.50
CA VAL A 233 -24.43 0.69 -5.83
C VAL A 233 -24.09 0.62 -7.32
N ASN A 234 -24.24 1.74 -8.00
CA ASN A 234 -23.87 1.86 -9.40
C ASN A 234 -22.33 1.82 -9.56
N PRO A 235 -21.81 1.55 -10.77
CA PRO A 235 -20.37 1.58 -11.04
C PRO A 235 -19.70 2.82 -10.45
N SER A 236 -18.72 2.60 -9.58
CA SER A 236 -18.05 3.64 -8.78
C SER A 236 -16.64 3.87 -9.30
N PRO A 237 -16.43 4.89 -10.18
CA PRO A 237 -15.11 5.18 -10.75
C PRO A 237 -14.21 5.88 -9.74
N ILE A 238 -12.93 5.48 -9.75
CA ILE A 238 -11.84 6.12 -9.02
C ILE A 238 -10.71 6.37 -10.02
N SER A 239 -10.18 7.59 -10.06
CA SER A 239 -8.96 7.90 -10.83
C SER A 239 -7.93 8.63 -9.98
N ASN A 240 -6.68 8.36 -10.26
CA ASN A 240 -5.54 8.97 -9.59
C ASN A 240 -4.45 9.24 -10.63
N ASP A 241 -4.03 10.50 -10.73
CA ASP A 241 -2.96 10.95 -11.61
C ASP A 241 -1.87 11.61 -10.78
N ARG A 242 -0.61 11.23 -10.99
CA ARG A 242 0.54 11.66 -10.19
C ARG A 242 1.71 12.00 -11.09
N ASP A 243 2.21 13.21 -10.94
CA ASP A 243 3.47 13.66 -11.52
C ASP A 243 4.49 13.87 -10.40
N ALA A 244 5.67 13.27 -10.54
CA ALA A 244 6.72 13.39 -9.53
C ALA A 244 8.08 13.75 -10.16
N VAL A 245 8.81 14.60 -9.46
CA VAL A 245 10.19 14.96 -9.77
C VAL A 245 11.06 14.66 -8.55
N SER A 246 12.22 14.08 -8.78
CA SER A 246 13.21 13.89 -7.71
C SER A 246 14.61 14.24 -8.16
N GLN A 247 15.41 14.72 -7.21
CA GLN A 247 16.82 15.01 -7.37
C GLN A 247 17.57 14.53 -6.13
N GLU A 248 18.59 13.71 -6.33
CA GLU A 248 19.49 13.29 -5.27
C GLU A 248 20.93 13.59 -5.63
N PHE A 249 21.69 14.01 -4.64
CA PHE A 249 23.15 14.13 -4.71
C PHE A 249 23.77 13.34 -3.57
N ARG A 250 24.78 12.55 -3.88
CA ARG A 250 25.60 11.80 -2.91
C ARG A 250 27.07 12.09 -3.18
N LEU A 251 27.78 12.49 -2.16
CA LEU A 251 29.23 12.57 -2.15
C LEU A 251 29.76 11.59 -1.11
N TYR A 252 30.61 10.67 -1.52
CA TYR A 252 31.14 9.65 -0.60
C TYR A 252 32.61 9.36 -0.84
N SER A 253 33.29 8.93 0.23
CA SER A 253 34.69 8.54 0.15
C SER A 253 34.85 7.31 -0.72
N ASN A 254 35.95 7.27 -1.49
CA ASN A 254 36.39 6.04 -2.07
C ASN A 254 36.85 5.07 -0.96
N ASP A 255 36.75 3.77 -1.19
CA ASP A 255 36.99 2.72 -0.20
C ASP A 255 38.29 2.99 0.58
N ASN A 256 38.14 3.32 1.86
CA ASN A 256 39.22 3.57 2.80
C ASN A 256 39.09 2.58 3.95
N LYS A 257 40.14 1.82 4.20
CA LYS A 257 40.16 0.79 5.23
C LYS A 257 39.85 1.29 6.66
N LYS A 258 39.97 2.58 6.93
CA LYS A 258 39.79 3.11 8.28
C LYS A 258 38.52 3.96 8.45
N LEU A 259 38.21 4.81 7.48
CA LEU A 259 37.09 5.74 7.54
C LEU A 259 36.42 5.86 6.20
N ASN A 260 35.16 5.44 6.13
CA ASN A 260 34.28 5.72 5.01
C ASN A 260 33.20 6.69 5.44
N TRP A 261 32.82 7.58 4.56
CA TRP A 261 31.79 8.56 4.83
C TRP A 261 30.96 8.81 3.57
N LEU A 262 29.71 9.17 3.80
CA LEU A 262 28.75 9.59 2.79
C LEU A 262 28.00 10.80 3.32
N ILE A 263 27.79 11.81 2.47
CA ILE A 263 26.88 12.93 2.69
C ILE A 263 26.00 13.09 1.46
N GLY A 264 24.72 13.36 1.65
CA GLY A 264 23.80 13.53 0.56
C GLY A 264 22.69 14.51 0.86
N GLY A 265 21.98 14.89 -0.20
CA GLY A 265 20.77 15.68 -0.16
C GLY A 265 19.76 15.14 -1.17
N TYR A 266 18.51 15.15 -0.78
CA TYR A 266 17.39 14.64 -1.56
C TYR A 266 16.29 15.69 -1.62
N TYR A 267 15.73 15.87 -2.80
CA TYR A 267 14.54 16.68 -3.07
C TYR A 267 13.53 15.84 -3.83
N TYR A 268 12.27 15.94 -3.43
CA TYR A 268 11.14 15.29 -4.06
C TYR A 268 9.93 16.21 -4.09
N GLN A 269 9.26 16.27 -5.23
CA GLN A 269 7.96 16.92 -5.38
C GLN A 269 7.01 15.99 -6.11
N GLU A 270 5.77 15.90 -5.64
CA GLU A 270 4.69 15.15 -6.28
C GLU A 270 3.40 15.96 -6.29
N ASP A 271 2.83 16.12 -7.48
CA ASP A 271 1.49 16.65 -7.70
C ASP A 271 0.53 15.48 -7.94
N MET A 272 -0.55 15.42 -7.19
CA MET A 272 -1.56 14.37 -7.30
C MET A 272 -2.94 14.96 -7.52
N ALA A 273 -3.68 14.42 -8.52
CA ALA A 273 -5.10 14.66 -8.75
C ALA A 273 -5.88 13.37 -8.51
N PHE A 274 -6.91 13.43 -7.66
CA PHE A 274 -7.75 12.30 -7.28
C PHE A 274 -9.21 12.61 -7.55
N ASN A 275 -9.94 11.66 -8.16
CA ASN A 275 -11.38 11.75 -8.33
C ASN A 275 -12.01 10.41 -7.94
N GLU A 276 -13.12 10.49 -7.21
CA GLU A 276 -13.92 9.33 -6.81
C GLU A 276 -15.41 9.67 -6.93
N SER A 277 -16.23 8.70 -7.30
CA SER A 277 -17.68 8.84 -7.27
C SER A 277 -18.31 7.57 -6.72
N ILE A 278 -19.37 7.72 -5.94
CA ILE A 278 -20.21 6.64 -5.46
C ILE A 278 -21.67 7.02 -5.62
N TYR A 279 -22.45 6.18 -6.30
CA TYR A 279 -23.85 6.45 -6.59
C TYR A 279 -24.72 5.26 -6.18
N LEU A 280 -25.86 5.55 -5.56
CA LEU A 280 -26.84 4.56 -5.16
C LEU A 280 -27.49 3.91 -6.39
N GLY A 281 -27.58 2.61 -6.38
CA GLY A 281 -28.26 1.81 -7.41
C GLY A 281 -29.79 1.72 -7.19
N PRO A 282 -30.50 1.12 -8.14
CA PRO A 282 -31.97 1.03 -8.12
C PRO A 282 -32.51 0.22 -6.94
N LEU A 283 -31.74 -0.71 -6.37
CA LEU A 283 -32.17 -1.56 -5.26
C LEU A 283 -31.84 -1.00 -3.89
N TRP A 284 -31.02 0.04 -3.78
CA TRP A 284 -30.53 0.57 -2.49
C TRP A 284 -31.69 0.97 -1.54
N ARG A 285 -32.66 1.74 -2.04
CA ARG A 285 -33.83 2.15 -1.24
C ARG A 285 -34.54 0.94 -0.62
N ASN A 286 -34.86 -0.06 -1.44
CA ASN A 286 -35.57 -1.24 -1.00
C ASN A 286 -34.74 -2.06 0.00
N TYR A 287 -33.44 -2.15 -0.23
CA TYR A 287 -32.51 -2.83 0.66
C TYR A 287 -32.50 -2.22 2.05
N ILE A 288 -32.34 -0.90 2.16
CA ILE A 288 -32.39 -0.23 3.47
C ILE A 288 -33.79 -0.32 4.10
N GLU A 289 -34.83 -0.18 3.30
CA GLU A 289 -36.21 -0.25 3.84
C GLU A 289 -36.56 -1.64 4.38
N ALA A 290 -35.90 -2.72 3.91
CA ALA A 290 -36.08 -4.08 4.44
C ALA A 290 -35.60 -4.24 5.91
N PHE A 291 -34.74 -3.37 6.41
CA PHE A 291 -34.35 -3.33 7.83
C PHE A 291 -35.31 -2.48 8.70
N LEU A 292 -36.31 -1.84 8.09
CA LEU A 292 -37.21 -0.90 8.73
C LEU A 292 -38.66 -1.38 8.60
N ALA A 293 -39.58 -0.61 9.18
CA ALA A 293 -41.00 -0.85 8.93
C ALA A 293 -41.36 -0.49 7.45
N PRO A 294 -42.17 -1.31 6.74
CA PRO A 294 -42.57 -1.00 5.37
C PRO A 294 -43.23 0.39 5.25
N GLY A 295 -42.85 1.15 4.23
CA GLY A 295 -43.34 2.49 3.98
C GLY A 295 -42.68 3.59 4.82
N THR A 296 -41.61 3.30 5.55
CA THR A 296 -40.87 4.26 6.37
C THR A 296 -40.42 5.50 5.56
N PHE A 297 -39.80 5.29 4.40
CA PHE A 297 -39.31 6.39 3.57
C PHE A 297 -40.46 7.15 2.91
N ALA A 298 -41.50 6.45 2.46
CA ALA A 298 -42.69 7.11 1.91
C ALA A 298 -43.40 7.99 2.98
N GLY A 299 -43.48 7.51 4.24
CA GLY A 299 -44.00 8.26 5.34
C GLY A 299 -43.15 9.48 5.69
N LEU A 300 -41.82 9.34 5.67
CA LEU A 300 -40.89 10.44 5.92
C LEU A 300 -40.95 11.50 4.79
N GLU A 301 -41.00 11.08 3.53
CA GLU A 301 -41.17 11.96 2.37
C GLU A 301 -42.47 12.76 2.48
N PHE A 302 -43.58 12.09 2.79
CA PHE A 302 -44.88 12.75 2.98
C PHE A 302 -44.84 13.78 4.13
N LEU A 303 -44.26 13.39 5.26
CA LEU A 303 -44.17 14.25 6.44
C LEU A 303 -43.31 15.51 6.18
N LEU A 304 -42.25 15.38 5.42
CA LEU A 304 -41.32 16.47 5.10
C LEU A 304 -41.68 17.24 3.83
N GLY A 305 -42.75 16.85 3.13
CA GLY A 305 -43.15 17.46 1.86
C GLY A 305 -42.17 17.20 0.71
N LEU A 306 -41.44 16.13 0.78
CA LEU A 306 -40.47 15.68 -0.27
C LEU A 306 -41.20 14.95 -1.38
N PRO A 307 -40.71 14.98 -2.61
CA PRO A 307 -41.23 14.12 -3.69
C PRO A 307 -41.18 12.64 -3.33
N SER A 308 -42.20 11.88 -3.73
CA SER A 308 -42.22 10.42 -3.54
C SER A 308 -41.07 9.77 -4.25
N GLY A 309 -40.33 8.89 -3.55
CA GLY A 309 -39.15 8.20 -4.08
C GLY A 309 -37.85 9.03 -4.09
N SER A 310 -37.89 10.23 -3.48
CA SER A 310 -36.73 11.13 -3.44
C SER A 310 -35.66 10.68 -2.42
N ILE A 311 -36.05 9.99 -1.34
CA ILE A 311 -35.08 9.43 -0.38
C ILE A 311 -34.48 8.17 -1.00
N TYR A 312 -33.16 8.15 -1.12
CA TYR A 312 -32.40 7.09 -1.75
C TYR A 312 -32.81 6.82 -3.22
N GLY A 313 -33.12 7.88 -3.97
CA GLY A 313 -33.35 7.77 -5.40
C GLY A 313 -32.11 7.28 -6.13
N GLU A 314 -32.30 6.48 -7.16
CA GLU A 314 -31.23 5.97 -8.02
C GLU A 314 -30.35 7.12 -8.55
N GLY A 315 -29.05 6.93 -8.56
CA GLY A 315 -28.07 7.93 -9.01
C GLY A 315 -27.76 9.04 -8.00
N GLN A 316 -28.41 9.06 -6.84
CA GLN A 316 -27.96 9.92 -5.73
C GLN A 316 -26.64 9.41 -5.19
N GLY A 317 -25.75 10.31 -4.77
CA GLY A 317 -24.44 9.91 -4.28
C GLY A 317 -23.51 11.08 -4.05
N ASN A 318 -22.22 10.74 -4.02
CA ASN A 318 -21.13 11.68 -3.90
C ASN A 318 -20.24 11.66 -5.14
N THR A 319 -19.75 12.84 -5.53
CA THR A 319 -18.58 13.00 -6.39
C THR A 319 -17.54 13.79 -5.60
N GLU A 320 -16.33 13.30 -5.55
CA GLU A 320 -15.22 13.85 -4.78
C GLU A 320 -14.05 14.15 -5.71
N THR A 321 -13.48 15.33 -5.56
CA THR A 321 -12.23 15.72 -6.22
C THR A 321 -11.26 16.20 -5.17
N ALA A 322 -10.04 15.70 -5.23
CA ALA A 322 -8.97 16.17 -4.35
C ALA A 322 -7.69 16.41 -5.16
N SER A 323 -6.85 17.29 -4.65
CA SER A 323 -5.47 17.44 -5.10
C SER A 323 -4.55 17.46 -3.89
N GLN A 324 -3.35 16.94 -4.08
CA GLN A 324 -2.27 17.03 -3.10
C GLN A 324 -0.99 17.42 -3.81
N ASP A 325 -0.35 18.47 -3.34
CA ASP A 325 1.02 18.83 -3.62
C ASP A 325 1.86 18.39 -2.40
N ASN A 326 2.93 17.63 -2.64
CA ASN A 326 3.83 17.17 -1.61
C ASN A 326 5.27 17.54 -1.98
N GLU A 327 5.95 18.24 -1.09
CA GLU A 327 7.36 18.60 -1.22
C GLU A 327 8.15 18.00 -0.05
N THR A 328 9.22 17.26 -0.36
CA THR A 328 10.10 16.66 0.64
C THR A 328 11.53 17.08 0.37
N THR A 329 12.22 17.55 1.42
CA THR A 329 13.64 17.84 1.38
C THR A 329 14.34 17.04 2.49
N SER A 330 15.47 16.41 2.19
CA SER A 330 16.25 15.69 3.18
C SER A 330 17.75 15.94 2.99
N ILE A 331 18.47 16.01 4.11
CA ILE A 331 19.93 16.03 4.15
C ILE A 331 20.37 14.89 5.06
N PHE A 332 21.32 14.09 4.61
CA PHE A 332 21.77 12.91 5.35
C PHE A 332 23.29 12.74 5.29
N MET A 333 23.81 12.12 6.35
CA MET A 333 25.23 11.81 6.47
C MET A 333 25.40 10.46 7.16
N GLN A 334 26.36 9.68 6.70
CA GLN A 334 26.77 8.43 7.35
C GLN A 334 28.28 8.35 7.43
N VAL A 335 28.78 7.85 8.55
CA VAL A 335 30.18 7.57 8.81
C VAL A 335 30.34 6.13 9.25
N ASP A 336 31.22 5.41 8.59
CA ASP A 336 31.63 4.04 8.90
C ASP A 336 33.10 4.06 9.28
N TYR A 337 33.40 3.71 10.54
CA TYR A 337 34.74 3.82 11.12
C TYR A 337 35.21 2.49 11.69
N ASN A 338 36.30 1.95 11.13
CA ASN A 338 37.00 0.82 11.69
C ASN A 338 37.85 1.23 12.88
N VAL A 339 37.28 1.11 14.10
CA VAL A 339 37.93 1.42 15.37
C VAL A 339 39.19 0.58 15.58
N THR A 340 39.05 -0.72 15.24
CA THR A 340 40.16 -1.68 15.17
C THR A 340 39.95 -2.57 13.95
N ASP A 341 40.87 -3.49 13.65
CA ASP A 341 40.70 -4.48 12.56
C ASP A 341 39.49 -5.40 12.75
N ARG A 342 38.88 -5.43 13.94
CA ARG A 342 37.75 -6.29 14.29
C ARG A 342 36.51 -5.52 14.75
N LEU A 343 36.65 -4.28 15.15
CA LEU A 343 35.54 -3.46 15.65
C LEU A 343 35.26 -2.33 14.67
N ASN A 344 34.07 -2.31 14.17
CA ASN A 344 33.53 -1.28 13.28
C ASN A 344 32.37 -0.55 13.98
N ALA A 345 32.31 0.77 13.80
CA ALA A 345 31.23 1.64 14.26
C ALA A 345 30.65 2.40 13.08
N LEU A 346 29.33 2.33 12.92
CA LEU A 346 28.55 3.07 11.93
C LEU A 346 27.66 4.06 12.65
N ILE A 347 27.68 5.32 12.19
CA ILE A 347 26.82 6.41 12.67
C ILE A 347 26.19 7.06 11.44
N GLY A 348 24.86 7.13 11.42
CA GLY A 348 24.08 7.86 10.44
C GLY A 348 23.21 8.92 11.11
N VAL A 349 22.98 10.02 10.42
CA VAL A 349 22.02 11.05 10.82
C VAL A 349 21.38 11.64 9.57
N SER A 350 20.08 11.92 9.62
CA SER A 350 19.37 12.65 8.59
C SER A 350 18.42 13.66 9.20
N TYR A 351 18.17 14.74 8.45
CA TYR A 351 17.08 15.68 8.69
C TYR A 351 16.17 15.65 7.49
N ILE A 352 14.87 15.51 7.72
CA ILE A 352 13.84 15.53 6.71
C ILE A 352 12.81 16.59 7.03
N GLU A 353 12.32 17.26 6.01
CA GLU A 353 11.16 18.15 6.04
C GLU A 353 10.19 17.71 4.94
N ASP A 354 8.92 17.51 5.27
CA ASP A 354 7.84 17.09 4.35
C ASP A 354 6.65 18.03 4.49
N ALA A 355 6.35 18.75 3.43
CA ALA A 355 5.24 19.70 3.37
C ALA A 355 4.17 19.19 2.40
N LYS A 356 2.90 19.18 2.86
CA LYS A 356 1.75 18.83 2.02
C LYS A 356 0.74 19.97 1.99
N THR A 357 0.24 20.25 0.78
CA THR A 357 -0.90 21.14 0.57
C THR A 357 -1.99 20.33 -0.12
N VAL A 358 -3.16 20.25 0.50
CA VAL A 358 -4.27 19.41 0.05
C VAL A 358 -5.52 20.25 -0.14
N SER A 359 -6.24 20.03 -1.23
CA SER A 359 -7.59 20.52 -1.43
C SER A 359 -8.56 19.36 -1.62
N TYR A 360 -9.79 19.55 -1.17
CA TYR A 360 -10.85 18.57 -1.27
C TYR A 360 -12.17 19.26 -1.53
N LYS A 361 -12.93 18.72 -2.47
CA LYS A 361 -14.26 19.22 -2.81
C LYS A 361 -15.21 18.06 -3.03
N GLN A 362 -16.41 18.16 -2.41
CA GLN A 362 -17.46 17.16 -2.56
C GLN A 362 -18.73 17.77 -3.15
N VAL A 363 -19.36 17.04 -4.07
CA VAL A 363 -20.72 17.28 -4.51
C VAL A 363 -21.58 16.10 -4.05
N ASN A 364 -22.52 16.37 -3.13
CA ASN A 364 -23.41 15.36 -2.56
C ASN A 364 -24.85 15.62 -3.03
N THR A 365 -25.47 14.59 -3.62
CA THR A 365 -26.86 14.62 -4.11
C THR A 365 -27.80 13.73 -3.28
N ALA A 366 -27.31 13.09 -2.20
CA ALA A 366 -28.11 12.21 -1.33
C ALA A 366 -29.11 13.00 -0.50
N VAL A 367 -30.39 12.90 -0.84
CA VAL A 367 -31.48 13.65 -0.20
C VAL A 367 -31.56 13.41 1.30
N LEU A 368 -31.53 12.15 1.74
CA LEU A 368 -31.55 11.80 3.17
C LEU A 368 -30.36 12.39 3.93
N SER A 369 -29.19 12.32 3.34
CA SER A 369 -27.95 12.82 3.95
C SER A 369 -27.92 14.35 4.08
N ALA A 370 -28.70 15.07 3.28
CA ALA A 370 -28.83 16.51 3.33
C ALA A 370 -29.82 17.00 4.42
N LEU A 371 -30.61 16.11 5.02
CA LEU A 371 -31.60 16.49 6.02
C LEU A 371 -30.95 16.79 7.37
N ASP A 372 -31.30 17.97 7.94
CA ASP A 372 -30.95 18.34 9.31
C ASP A 372 -32.05 17.84 10.27
N PHE A 373 -31.87 16.69 10.87
CA PHE A 373 -32.83 16.09 11.77
C PHE A 373 -33.02 16.87 13.08
N VAL A 374 -32.02 17.65 13.51
CA VAL A 374 -32.17 18.55 14.68
C VAL A 374 -33.05 19.74 14.33
N ALA A 375 -32.83 20.37 13.17
CA ALA A 375 -33.68 21.48 12.70
C ALA A 375 -35.13 21.03 12.45
N ILE A 376 -35.31 19.84 11.83
CA ILE A 376 -36.64 19.23 11.62
C ILE A 376 -37.35 19.00 12.96
N GLY A 377 -36.67 18.35 13.91
CA GLY A 377 -37.21 18.11 15.26
C GLY A 377 -37.55 19.42 16.00
N THR A 378 -36.65 20.41 15.89
CA THR A 378 -36.91 21.77 16.44
C THR A 378 -38.17 22.35 15.86
N GLY A 379 -38.35 22.31 14.53
CA GLY A 379 -39.57 22.83 13.87
C GLY A 379 -40.84 22.13 14.34
N VAL A 380 -40.81 20.82 14.48
CA VAL A 380 -41.95 20.02 14.99
C VAL A 380 -42.31 20.40 16.44
N LEU A 381 -41.29 20.52 17.30
CA LEU A 381 -41.50 20.92 18.69
C LEU A 381 -42.08 22.34 18.82
N ILE A 382 -41.62 23.29 18.02
CA ILE A 382 -42.17 24.65 17.95
C ILE A 382 -43.63 24.59 17.46
N GLY A 383 -43.91 23.82 16.41
CA GLY A 383 -45.28 23.60 15.91
C GLY A 383 -46.21 22.97 16.96
N GLY A 384 -45.64 22.17 17.90
CA GLY A 384 -46.32 21.63 19.08
C GLY A 384 -46.48 22.61 20.26
N GLY A 385 -46.05 23.88 20.11
CA GLY A 385 -46.18 24.92 21.13
C GLY A 385 -45.00 25.04 22.10
N ILE A 386 -43.91 24.37 21.88
CA ILE A 386 -42.67 24.49 22.69
C ILE A 386 -41.96 25.82 22.30
N PRO A 387 -41.53 26.66 23.26
CA PRO A 387 -40.75 27.85 22.96
C PRO A 387 -39.45 27.53 22.21
N ALA A 388 -39.07 28.35 21.22
CA ALA A 388 -37.96 28.05 20.29
C ALA A 388 -36.62 27.72 21.01
N ALA A 389 -36.27 28.48 22.05
CA ALA A 389 -35.05 28.24 22.82
C ALA A 389 -35.06 26.86 23.56
N GLN A 390 -36.23 26.40 24.00
CA GLN A 390 -36.39 25.11 24.62
C GLN A 390 -36.46 24.00 23.57
N ALA A 391 -37.14 24.23 22.46
CA ALA A 391 -37.27 23.29 21.35
C ALA A 391 -35.89 22.91 20.76
N SER A 392 -34.99 23.88 20.55
CA SER A 392 -33.65 23.66 20.04
C SER A 392 -32.79 22.79 20.96
N VAL A 393 -32.97 22.85 22.26
CA VAL A 393 -32.29 21.98 23.22
C VAL A 393 -32.88 20.56 23.20
N LEU A 394 -34.23 20.47 23.27
CA LEU A 394 -34.95 19.19 23.28
C LEU A 394 -34.76 18.40 21.97
N ALA A 395 -34.61 19.09 20.82
CA ALA A 395 -34.40 18.44 19.53
C ALA A 395 -33.10 17.65 19.43
N ASN A 396 -32.15 17.85 20.34
CA ASN A 396 -30.94 17.05 20.43
C ASN A 396 -31.11 15.75 21.29
N ASN A 397 -32.26 15.57 21.90
CA ASN A 397 -32.55 14.39 22.72
C ASN A 397 -33.49 13.44 21.96
N PRO A 398 -33.11 12.17 21.76
CA PRO A 398 -33.94 11.18 21.04
C PRO A 398 -35.32 10.95 21.69
N ASP A 399 -35.48 11.17 22.98
CA ASP A 399 -36.78 11.04 23.67
C ASP A 399 -37.80 12.07 23.21
N PHE A 400 -37.34 13.19 22.69
CA PHE A 400 -38.19 14.32 22.20
C PHE A 400 -38.12 14.51 20.68
N ASN A 401 -37.09 13.94 20.03
CA ASN A 401 -36.90 14.06 18.58
C ASN A 401 -36.70 12.67 17.94
N PRO A 402 -37.76 12.01 17.49
CA PRO A 402 -37.69 10.68 16.87
C PRO A 402 -36.95 10.67 15.55
N PHE A 403 -36.73 11.83 14.86
CA PHE A 403 -35.98 11.89 13.60
C PHE A 403 -34.51 11.57 13.80
N LEU A 404 -33.97 11.72 15.00
CA LEU A 404 -32.58 11.33 15.28
C LEU A 404 -32.33 9.84 15.07
N ALA A 405 -33.34 8.98 15.08
CA ALA A 405 -33.26 7.58 14.76
C ALA A 405 -32.85 7.31 13.29
N PHE A 406 -33.06 8.28 12.39
CA PHE A 406 -32.63 8.19 10.98
C PHE A 406 -31.20 8.64 10.74
N LYS A 407 -30.52 9.22 11.73
CA LYS A 407 -29.13 9.67 11.58
C LYS A 407 -28.17 8.56 11.11
N PRO A 408 -28.21 7.32 11.63
CA PRO A 408 -27.35 6.22 11.15
C PRO A 408 -27.60 5.82 9.70
N LEU A 409 -28.75 6.21 9.12
CA LEU A 409 -29.09 5.95 7.73
C LEU A 409 -28.52 6.99 6.76
N GLN A 410 -27.89 8.06 7.24
CA GLN A 410 -27.18 9.04 6.40
C GLN A 410 -25.83 8.47 5.96
N VAL A 411 -25.87 7.40 5.20
CA VAL A 411 -24.69 6.58 4.79
C VAL A 411 -23.70 7.32 3.88
N LEU A 412 -24.13 8.40 3.25
CA LEU A 412 -23.29 9.30 2.46
C LEU A 412 -23.37 10.71 3.04
N PRO A 413 -22.78 10.99 4.21
CA PRO A 413 -22.86 12.30 4.83
C PRO A 413 -22.18 13.35 3.95
N LYS A 414 -22.66 14.59 4.03
CA LYS A 414 -22.01 15.72 3.38
C LYS A 414 -20.77 16.11 4.19
N PHE A 415 -19.62 16.02 3.58
CA PHE A 415 -18.36 16.46 4.16
C PHE A 415 -18.07 17.92 3.83
N ILE A 416 -17.19 18.54 4.59
CA ILE A 416 -16.78 19.93 4.40
C ILE A 416 -15.54 19.96 3.54
N ASP A 417 -15.62 20.73 2.46
CA ASP A 417 -14.47 20.96 1.58
C ASP A 417 -13.32 21.63 2.37
N PHE A 418 -12.10 21.37 1.99
CA PHE A 418 -10.96 22.10 2.48
C PHE A 418 -10.04 22.55 1.32
N PRO A 419 -9.30 23.68 1.43
CA PRO A 419 -9.23 24.56 2.60
C PRO A 419 -10.59 25.17 2.97
N ASN A 420 -10.76 25.51 4.25
CA ASN A 420 -11.96 26.16 4.78
C ASN A 420 -11.59 27.19 5.86
N ALA A 421 -12.57 27.75 6.56
CA ALA A 421 -12.36 28.79 7.56
C ALA A 421 -11.56 28.32 8.81
N ALA A 422 -11.46 27.00 9.06
CA ALA A 422 -10.77 26.42 10.21
C ALA A 422 -9.50 25.66 9.82
N GLN A 423 -9.44 25.12 8.59
CA GLN A 423 -8.32 24.34 8.08
C GLN A 423 -7.84 24.87 6.73
N ASP A 424 -6.56 25.09 6.61
CA ASP A 424 -5.93 25.55 5.37
C ASP A 424 -5.50 24.40 4.41
N GLY A 425 -5.70 23.14 4.82
CA GLY A 425 -5.33 21.98 4.04
C GLY A 425 -3.82 21.73 4.01
N LYS A 426 -3.07 22.17 5.04
CA LYS A 426 -1.61 22.06 5.05
C LYS A 426 -1.11 21.27 6.23
N THR A 427 -0.08 20.50 5.98
CA THR A 427 0.79 19.91 7.01
C THR A 427 2.24 20.20 6.67
N ASN A 428 3.06 20.39 7.69
CA ASN A 428 4.51 20.50 7.57
C ASN A 428 5.12 19.75 8.73
N ASP A 429 5.80 18.67 8.42
CA ASP A 429 6.40 17.76 9.39
C ASP A 429 7.91 17.76 9.19
N ASP A 430 8.66 17.75 10.26
CA ASP A 430 10.11 17.59 10.22
C ASP A 430 10.59 16.58 11.27
N ASN A 431 11.69 15.90 10.97
CA ASN A 431 12.30 14.95 11.89
C ASN A 431 13.81 14.84 11.72
N VAL A 432 14.47 14.40 12.80
CA VAL A 432 15.86 13.99 12.79
C VAL A 432 15.94 12.50 13.08
N ASP A 433 16.32 11.72 12.08
CA ASP A 433 16.57 10.28 12.24
C ASP A 433 18.05 10.00 12.48
N TYR A 434 18.32 8.94 13.24
CA TYR A 434 19.68 8.49 13.50
C TYR A 434 19.80 6.95 13.42
N THR A 435 21.01 6.52 13.13
CA THR A 435 21.43 5.12 13.20
C THR A 435 22.77 5.05 13.91
N PHE A 436 22.87 4.15 14.88
CA PHE A 436 24.13 3.80 15.50
C PHE A 436 24.27 2.28 15.53
N LYS A 437 25.36 1.75 14.96
CA LYS A 437 25.61 0.32 14.90
C LYS A 437 27.07 0.01 15.23
N LEU A 438 27.28 -1.00 16.08
CA LEU A 438 28.58 -1.60 16.34
C LEU A 438 28.62 -3.00 15.78
N SER A 439 29.71 -3.36 15.10
CA SER A 439 29.95 -4.70 14.57
C SER A 439 31.30 -5.20 15.04
N TYR A 440 31.36 -6.42 15.57
CA TYR A 440 32.59 -7.03 16.06
C TYR A 440 32.84 -8.38 15.39
N ALA A 441 33.92 -8.48 14.63
CA ALA A 441 34.38 -9.72 14.05
C ALA A 441 35.04 -10.59 15.15
N ILE A 442 34.33 -11.63 15.60
CA ILE A 442 34.85 -12.61 16.55
C ILE A 442 36.05 -13.32 15.93
N ASN A 443 35.90 -13.71 14.67
CA ASN A 443 36.90 -14.29 13.79
C ASN A 443 36.50 -14.05 12.32
N ASP A 444 37.23 -14.59 11.36
CA ASP A 444 36.97 -14.40 9.93
C ASP A 444 35.62 -14.99 9.46
N ALA A 445 35.05 -15.91 10.24
CA ALA A 445 33.79 -16.60 9.92
C ALA A 445 32.58 -16.08 10.72
N ALA A 446 32.76 -15.27 11.76
CA ALA A 446 31.67 -14.86 12.63
C ALA A 446 31.77 -13.39 13.04
N THR A 447 30.71 -12.65 12.80
CA THR A 447 30.52 -11.26 13.22
C THR A 447 29.25 -11.13 14.06
N ILE A 448 29.34 -10.50 15.19
CA ILE A 448 28.17 -10.04 15.97
C ILE A 448 28.01 -8.55 15.76
N TYR A 449 26.77 -8.09 15.82
CA TYR A 449 26.47 -6.66 15.74
C TYR A 449 25.28 -6.30 16.63
N GLY A 450 25.21 -5.05 16.99
CA GLY A 450 24.03 -4.49 17.66
C GLY A 450 23.93 -3.01 17.36
N GLY A 451 22.72 -2.52 17.39
CA GLY A 451 22.46 -1.13 17.04
C GLY A 451 21.05 -0.66 17.35
N ILE A 452 20.86 0.64 17.13
CA ILE A 452 19.60 1.35 17.22
C ILE A 452 19.43 2.17 15.94
N SER A 453 18.22 2.20 15.39
CA SER A 453 17.87 3.02 14.25
C SER A 453 16.48 3.62 14.42
N THR A 454 16.29 4.85 13.94
CA THR A 454 15.00 5.52 13.91
C THR A 454 14.54 5.73 12.48
N GLY A 455 13.22 5.90 12.32
CA GLY A 455 12.59 6.17 11.04
C GLY A 455 11.34 7.00 11.19
N PHE A 456 11.02 7.73 10.15
CA PHE A 456 9.96 8.70 10.11
C PHE A 456 9.06 8.52 8.88
N LYS A 457 7.77 8.77 9.06
CA LYS A 457 6.79 8.90 7.99
C LYS A 457 5.91 10.10 8.29
N SER A 458 5.78 11.00 7.33
CA SER A 458 5.03 12.25 7.48
C SER A 458 3.52 12.03 7.59
N SER A 459 2.80 13.08 7.98
CA SER A 459 1.33 13.13 8.06
C SER A 459 0.67 12.65 6.77
N ALA A 460 -0.44 11.95 6.89
CA ALA A 460 -1.25 11.47 5.77
C ALA A 460 -2.64 12.09 5.81
N TRP A 461 -3.10 12.61 4.67
CA TRP A 461 -4.43 13.17 4.53
C TRP A 461 -5.44 12.15 4.02
N ILE A 462 -6.68 12.23 4.50
CA ILE A 462 -7.82 11.52 3.93
C ILE A 462 -8.39 12.36 2.80
N ILE A 463 -8.33 11.84 1.60
CA ILE A 463 -8.83 12.49 0.37
C ILE A 463 -10.01 11.74 -0.26
N SER A 464 -10.50 10.69 0.41
CA SER A 464 -11.61 9.84 -0.02
C SER A 464 -12.60 9.66 1.12
N ARG A 465 -13.82 10.07 0.92
CA ARG A 465 -15.04 9.82 1.75
C ARG A 465 -14.92 10.02 3.26
N ASP A 466 -13.91 10.74 3.75
CA ASP A 466 -13.77 11.09 5.17
C ASP A 466 -13.01 12.41 5.39
N SER A 467 -13.62 13.53 5.02
CA SER A 467 -13.07 14.86 5.26
C SER A 467 -13.84 15.59 6.38
N ARG A 468 -14.15 14.90 7.46
CA ARG A 468 -14.95 15.41 8.59
C ARG A 468 -14.12 16.29 9.51
N PRO A 469 -14.67 17.43 10.01
CA PRO A 469 -13.97 18.25 11.00
C PRO A 469 -13.94 17.57 12.37
N ASP A 470 -12.90 17.80 13.12
CA ASP A 470 -12.86 17.45 14.54
C ASP A 470 -13.71 18.41 15.39
N ALA A 471 -13.78 18.20 16.71
CA ALA A 471 -14.59 19.02 17.60
C ALA A 471 -14.12 20.48 17.68
N VAL A 472 -12.82 20.73 17.61
CA VAL A 472 -12.23 22.08 17.66
C VAL A 472 -12.52 22.81 16.35
N GLU A 473 -12.32 22.14 15.24
CA GLU A 473 -12.61 22.64 13.91
C GLU A 473 -14.10 22.91 13.72
N THR A 474 -14.97 22.01 14.19
CA THR A 474 -16.43 22.20 14.17
C THR A 474 -16.82 23.49 14.89
N ALA A 475 -16.24 23.78 16.06
CA ALA A 475 -16.46 24.99 16.79
C ALA A 475 -15.91 26.21 16.04
N ALA A 476 -14.73 26.12 15.43
CA ALA A 476 -14.14 27.22 14.66
C ALA A 476 -14.93 27.51 13.39
N LEU A 477 -15.41 26.51 12.67
CA LEU A 477 -16.26 26.66 11.49
C LEU A 477 -17.61 27.32 11.85
N ALA A 478 -18.22 26.91 12.96
CA ALA A 478 -19.44 27.51 13.46
C ALA A 478 -19.22 29.00 13.83
N ALA A 479 -18.09 29.32 14.48
CA ALA A 479 -17.72 30.70 14.82
C ALA A 479 -17.46 31.57 13.57
N ALA A 480 -16.92 30.96 12.49
CA ALA A 480 -16.74 31.64 11.21
C ALA A 480 -18.02 31.75 10.36
N GLY A 481 -19.16 31.22 10.85
CA GLY A 481 -20.42 31.20 10.10
C GLY A 481 -20.46 30.19 8.95
N THR A 482 -19.56 29.22 8.92
CA THR A 482 -19.52 28.16 7.93
C THR A 482 -20.53 27.08 8.32
N PRO A 483 -21.48 26.68 7.45
CA PRO A 483 -22.42 25.63 7.77
C PRO A 483 -21.76 24.29 7.98
N VAL A 484 -21.95 23.72 9.16
CA VAL A 484 -21.54 22.33 9.45
C VAL A 484 -22.82 21.51 9.55
N HIS A 485 -22.87 20.38 8.83
CA HIS A 485 -24.05 19.53 8.89
C HIS A 485 -24.16 18.89 10.28
N PRO A 486 -25.26 19.15 11.06
CA PRO A 486 -25.33 18.76 12.46
C PRO A 486 -25.35 17.25 12.71
N ASN A 487 -25.62 16.44 11.66
CA ASN A 487 -25.62 14.98 11.72
C ASN A 487 -24.28 14.37 11.29
N THR A 488 -23.30 15.19 10.87
CA THR A 488 -21.97 14.71 10.52
C THR A 488 -21.25 14.24 11.79
N THR A 489 -20.70 13.04 11.75
CA THR A 489 -19.83 12.57 12.83
C THR A 489 -18.52 13.35 12.84
N VAL A 490 -18.01 13.66 14.03
CA VAL A 490 -16.72 14.33 14.20
C VAL A 490 -15.61 13.33 13.96
N GLY A 491 -14.58 13.68 13.21
CA GLY A 491 -13.41 12.87 12.92
C GLY A 491 -12.21 13.73 12.51
N ARG A 492 -11.04 13.16 12.44
CA ARG A 492 -9.85 13.85 11.95
C ARG A 492 -9.76 13.74 10.43
N ARG A 493 -9.21 14.76 9.78
CA ARG A 493 -8.98 14.79 8.33
C ARG A 493 -7.63 14.25 7.91
N TYR A 494 -6.69 14.16 8.85
CA TYR A 494 -5.37 13.61 8.61
C TYR A 494 -4.89 12.87 9.86
N ALA A 495 -4.00 11.90 9.64
CA ALA A 495 -3.16 11.34 10.69
C ALA A 495 -1.86 12.10 10.76
N GLY A 496 -1.38 12.38 11.98
CA GLY A 496 -0.05 12.93 12.21
C GLY A 496 1.06 11.96 11.82
N PRO A 497 2.32 12.36 11.97
CA PRO A 497 3.46 11.53 11.57
C PRO A 497 3.59 10.25 12.40
N GLU A 498 4.31 9.26 11.83
CA GLU A 498 4.79 8.06 12.53
C GLU A 498 6.27 8.20 12.81
N GLU A 499 6.69 7.79 14.00
CA GLU A 499 8.09 7.66 14.41
C GLU A 499 8.36 6.22 14.82
N ALA A 500 9.33 5.57 14.17
CA ALA A 500 9.74 4.21 14.49
C ALA A 500 11.12 4.22 15.16
N GLU A 501 11.30 3.37 16.16
CA GLU A 501 12.59 3.07 16.76
C GLU A 501 12.79 1.56 16.80
N VAL A 502 13.96 1.08 16.39
CA VAL A 502 14.31 -0.33 16.38
C VAL A 502 15.65 -0.54 17.08
N MET A 503 15.67 -1.42 18.07
CA MET A 503 16.88 -1.98 18.65
C MET A 503 17.10 -3.38 18.12
N GLU A 504 18.29 -3.67 17.62
CA GLU A 504 18.62 -4.95 17.00
C GLU A 504 19.95 -5.47 17.53
N LEU A 505 20.00 -6.79 17.79
CA LEU A 505 21.22 -7.55 18.07
C LEU A 505 21.27 -8.79 17.16
N GLY A 506 22.37 -8.97 16.46
CA GLY A 506 22.45 -10.09 15.52
C GLY A 506 23.85 -10.69 15.37
N ALA A 507 23.89 -11.80 14.64
CA ALA A 507 25.10 -12.50 14.27
C ALA A 507 25.06 -12.91 12.79
N LYS A 508 26.20 -12.77 12.10
CA LYS A 508 26.44 -13.27 10.75
C LYS A 508 27.54 -14.31 10.82
N ILE A 509 27.24 -15.52 10.38
CA ILE A 509 28.12 -16.67 10.52
C ILE A 509 28.34 -17.28 9.14
N TYR A 510 29.56 -17.29 8.66
CA TYR A 510 29.97 -17.99 7.46
C TYR A 510 30.29 -19.44 7.80
N LEU A 511 29.62 -20.35 7.14
CA LEU A 511 29.85 -21.81 7.22
C LEU A 511 30.75 -22.24 6.08
N PRO A 512 31.43 -23.41 6.16
CA PRO A 512 32.26 -23.92 5.07
C PRO A 512 31.51 -24.01 3.72
N SER A 513 30.19 -24.20 3.75
CA SER A 513 29.35 -24.34 2.57
C SER A 513 28.08 -23.50 2.68
N GLY A 514 28.14 -22.26 3.18
CA GLY A 514 26.99 -21.42 3.29
C GLY A 514 27.12 -20.30 4.31
N TYR A 515 25.98 -19.81 4.79
CA TYR A 515 25.94 -18.80 5.85
C TYR A 515 24.67 -18.94 6.70
N LEU A 516 24.74 -18.42 7.92
CA LEU A 516 23.62 -18.27 8.83
C LEU A 516 23.63 -16.84 9.39
N ASN A 517 22.53 -16.12 9.21
CA ASN A 517 22.25 -14.85 9.85
C ASN A 517 21.15 -15.07 10.89
N ILE A 518 21.27 -14.44 12.05
CA ILE A 518 20.26 -14.44 13.11
C ILE A 518 20.18 -13.03 13.66
N ALA A 519 18.98 -12.51 13.91
CA ALA A 519 18.76 -11.27 14.61
C ALA A 519 17.62 -11.41 15.62
N VAL A 520 17.70 -10.68 16.71
CA VAL A 520 16.62 -10.38 17.65
C VAL A 520 16.42 -8.88 17.66
N PHE A 521 15.17 -8.44 17.72
CA PHE A 521 14.85 -7.03 17.66
C PHE A 521 13.64 -6.68 18.52
N ASP A 522 13.60 -5.43 18.92
CA ASP A 522 12.51 -4.74 19.58
C ASP A 522 12.22 -3.48 18.76
N GLN A 523 10.97 -3.33 18.34
CA GLN A 523 10.51 -2.20 17.54
C GLN A 523 9.32 -1.52 18.20
N GLU A 524 9.40 -0.20 18.35
CA GLU A 524 8.30 0.65 18.77
C GLU A 524 7.94 1.64 17.65
N ILE A 525 6.65 1.77 17.33
CA ILE A 525 6.13 2.76 16.38
C ILE A 525 5.14 3.65 17.12
N LYS A 526 5.50 4.93 17.28
CA LYS A 526 4.62 5.97 17.83
C LYS A 526 3.81 6.61 16.72
N GLY A 527 2.53 6.84 16.99
CA GLY A 527 1.66 7.50 16.03
C GLY A 527 1.35 6.64 14.78
N PHE A 528 1.40 5.32 14.87
CA PHE A 528 1.10 4.42 13.75
C PHE A 528 -0.20 4.82 13.02
N GLN A 529 -0.12 5.01 11.70
CA GLN A 529 -1.25 5.45 10.87
C GLN A 529 -2.10 4.27 10.44
N SER A 530 -3.23 4.07 11.11
CA SER A 530 -4.23 3.06 10.73
C SER A 530 -5.30 3.68 9.84
N ASN A 531 -5.55 3.10 8.67
CA ASN A 531 -6.62 3.49 7.75
C ASN A 531 -7.65 2.35 7.67
N THR A 532 -8.77 2.54 8.35
CA THR A 532 -9.76 1.49 8.58
C THR A 532 -11.05 1.77 7.83
N PHE A 533 -11.57 0.78 7.10
CA PHE A 533 -12.87 0.86 6.43
C PHE A 533 -14.01 0.66 7.43
N ILE A 534 -14.99 1.57 7.43
CA ILE A 534 -16.13 1.58 8.36
C ILE A 534 -17.49 1.34 7.68
N GLY A 535 -17.48 0.70 6.51
CA GLY A 535 -18.69 0.33 5.75
C GLY A 535 -19.04 1.28 4.60
N THR A 536 -18.88 2.58 4.74
CA THR A 536 -19.18 3.58 3.67
C THR A 536 -18.02 4.53 3.40
N GLY A 537 -16.99 4.52 4.23
CA GLY A 537 -15.83 5.38 4.14
C GLY A 537 -14.65 4.80 4.90
N PHE A 538 -13.57 5.56 4.96
CA PHE A 538 -12.37 5.20 5.70
C PHE A 538 -12.16 6.18 6.85
N VAL A 539 -11.66 5.69 7.96
CA VAL A 539 -11.18 6.50 9.08
C VAL A 539 -9.68 6.32 9.20
N LEU A 540 -8.96 7.41 9.00
CA LEU A 540 -7.53 7.48 9.24
C LEU A 540 -7.30 8.01 10.67
N ALA A 541 -6.58 7.25 11.46
CA ALA A 541 -6.26 7.59 12.84
C ALA A 541 -4.82 7.21 13.17
N ASN A 542 -4.24 7.88 14.17
CA ASN A 542 -2.98 7.44 14.75
C ASN A 542 -3.28 6.49 15.92
N ALA A 543 -2.73 5.28 15.90
CA ALA A 543 -2.51 4.52 17.12
C ALA A 543 -1.52 5.29 18.00
N GLY A 544 -1.67 5.23 19.31
CA GLY A 544 -0.73 5.85 20.24
C GLY A 544 0.65 5.22 20.11
N THR A 545 0.73 3.92 20.30
CA THR A 545 1.96 3.14 20.18
C THR A 545 1.65 1.71 19.73
N GLN A 546 2.47 1.19 18.84
CA GLN A 546 2.50 -0.22 18.44
C GLN A 546 3.92 -0.75 18.70
N SER A 547 4.05 -1.91 19.33
CA SER A 547 5.33 -2.59 19.51
C SER A 547 5.35 -3.95 18.81
N VAL A 548 6.55 -4.38 18.44
CA VAL A 548 6.82 -5.67 17.80
C VAL A 548 8.15 -6.21 18.31
N ASP A 549 8.11 -7.18 19.19
CA ASP A 549 9.28 -7.97 19.55
C ASP A 549 9.44 -9.14 18.61
N GLY A 550 10.68 -9.52 18.30
CA GLY A 550 10.84 -10.66 17.42
C GLY A 550 12.26 -11.17 17.24
N TYR A 551 12.34 -12.27 16.53
CA TYR A 551 13.60 -12.80 16.03
C TYR A 551 13.45 -13.32 14.61
N GLU A 552 14.55 -13.29 13.88
CA GLU A 552 14.61 -13.78 12.50
C GLU A 552 15.90 -14.53 12.22
N PHE A 553 15.86 -15.41 11.24
CA PHE A 553 17.04 -16.07 10.73
C PHE A 553 16.97 -16.30 9.22
N ASP A 554 18.16 -16.34 8.58
CA ASP A 554 18.36 -16.75 7.20
C ASP A 554 19.53 -17.73 7.13
N LEU A 555 19.28 -18.94 6.63
CA LEU A 555 20.27 -19.98 6.39
C LEU A 555 20.34 -20.31 4.90
N LEU A 556 21.52 -20.26 4.34
CA LEU A 556 21.85 -20.91 3.07
C LEU A 556 22.95 -21.93 3.35
N PHE A 557 22.73 -23.19 2.98
CA PHE A 557 23.67 -24.27 3.23
C PHE A 557 23.69 -25.28 2.09
N SER A 558 24.89 -25.57 1.57
CA SER A 558 25.12 -26.57 0.51
C SER A 558 25.86 -27.77 1.08
N PRO A 559 25.13 -28.79 1.60
CA PRO A 559 25.77 -30.00 2.19
C PRO A 559 26.60 -30.80 1.22
N THR A 560 26.33 -30.68 -0.07
CA THR A 560 27.08 -31.26 -1.18
C THR A 560 27.18 -30.26 -2.33
N GLU A 561 28.05 -30.50 -3.30
CA GLU A 561 28.15 -29.66 -4.50
C GLU A 561 26.85 -29.61 -5.34
N ASN A 562 25.93 -30.53 -5.09
CA ASN A 562 24.71 -30.69 -5.87
C ASN A 562 23.45 -30.32 -5.12
N ILE A 563 23.50 -30.04 -3.82
CA ILE A 563 22.31 -29.76 -2.99
C ILE A 563 22.48 -28.43 -2.30
N ASP A 564 21.50 -27.55 -2.53
CA ASP A 564 21.36 -26.27 -1.81
C ASP A 564 20.08 -26.30 -0.97
N ILE A 565 20.21 -25.88 0.28
CA ILE A 565 19.12 -25.74 1.24
C ILE A 565 19.05 -24.27 1.64
N ALA A 566 17.88 -23.64 1.48
CA ALA A 566 17.63 -22.32 1.98
C ALA A 566 16.45 -22.36 2.97
N LEU A 567 16.65 -21.76 4.15
CA LEU A 567 15.63 -21.61 5.19
C LEU A 567 15.66 -20.17 5.66
N GLY A 568 14.48 -19.57 5.78
CA GLY A 568 14.29 -18.24 6.37
C GLY A 568 13.06 -18.24 7.25
N GLY A 569 13.14 -17.59 8.40
CA GLY A 569 12.00 -17.50 9.33
C GLY A 569 11.99 -16.17 10.05
N THR A 570 10.79 -15.68 10.32
CA THR A 570 10.52 -14.49 11.14
C THR A 570 9.42 -14.84 12.13
N PHE A 571 9.64 -14.52 13.40
CA PHE A 571 8.78 -14.81 14.52
C PHE A 571 8.61 -13.53 15.31
N ILE A 572 7.37 -13.05 15.44
CA ILE A 572 7.07 -11.72 16.00
C ILE A 572 5.87 -11.78 16.93
N ASP A 573 5.79 -10.83 17.85
CA ASP A 573 4.67 -10.59 18.75
C ASP A 573 4.20 -9.12 18.58
N PRO A 574 3.33 -8.84 17.59
CA PRO A 574 2.86 -7.49 17.33
C PRO A 574 1.69 -7.13 18.23
N ILE A 575 1.71 -5.96 18.89
CA ILE A 575 0.65 -5.48 19.77
C ILE A 575 0.43 -3.98 19.63
N TYR A 576 -0.82 -3.54 19.73
CA TYR A 576 -1.16 -2.14 20.01
C TYR A 576 -1.02 -1.88 21.51
N ASP A 577 0.05 -1.26 21.95
CA ASP A 577 0.20 -0.86 23.37
C ASP A 577 -0.85 0.18 23.76
N SER A 578 -1.15 1.09 22.83
CA SER A 578 -2.15 2.15 23.02
C SER A 578 -2.84 2.49 21.70
N PHE A 579 -4.16 2.24 21.61
CA PHE A 579 -4.99 2.68 20.48
C PHE A 579 -6.41 3.04 20.93
N PRO A 580 -6.58 4.07 21.77
CA PRO A 580 -7.91 4.44 22.31
C PRO A 580 -8.80 5.13 21.27
N GLY A 581 -8.25 5.64 20.18
CA GLY A 581 -8.95 6.43 19.16
C GLY A 581 -9.24 5.68 17.86
N SER A 582 -9.32 4.34 17.88
CA SER A 582 -9.64 3.58 16.67
C SER A 582 -11.09 3.79 16.21
N ALA A 583 -11.37 3.44 14.95
CA ALA A 583 -12.72 3.44 14.41
C ALA A 583 -13.70 2.52 15.17
N PHE A 584 -13.20 1.54 15.92
CA PHE A 584 -13.98 0.52 16.63
C PHE A 584 -13.90 0.63 18.15
N GLY A 585 -13.42 1.75 18.68
CA GLY A 585 -13.21 1.99 20.09
C GLY A 585 -11.75 1.81 20.51
N ASP A 586 -11.54 1.44 21.77
CA ASP A 586 -10.19 1.22 22.30
C ASP A 586 -9.67 -0.17 21.92
N LEU A 587 -8.66 -0.22 21.05
CA LEU A 587 -7.97 -1.44 20.61
C LEU A 587 -6.64 -1.67 21.37
N SER A 588 -6.37 -0.92 22.44
CA SER A 588 -5.16 -1.13 23.25
C SER A 588 -5.09 -2.56 23.78
N GLY A 589 -3.93 -3.18 23.67
CA GLY A 589 -3.69 -4.57 24.06
C GLY A 589 -4.19 -5.62 23.04
N THR A 590 -4.61 -5.22 21.85
CA THR A 590 -5.01 -6.17 20.78
C THR A 590 -3.90 -6.34 19.73
N VAL A 591 -3.98 -7.45 19.00
CA VAL A 591 -3.07 -7.74 17.88
C VAL A 591 -3.55 -7.01 16.62
N PRO A 592 -2.66 -6.35 15.86
CA PRO A 592 -2.99 -5.77 14.56
C PRO A 592 -3.47 -6.81 13.55
N SER A 593 -4.44 -6.44 12.70
CA SER A 593 -4.95 -7.37 11.68
C SER A 593 -3.96 -7.61 10.54
N ASN A 594 -4.10 -8.78 9.90
CA ASN A 594 -3.33 -9.22 8.74
C ASN A 594 -1.81 -9.38 8.96
N ILE A 595 -1.35 -9.44 10.19
CA ILE A 595 0.05 -9.69 10.56
C ILE A 595 0.12 -11.09 11.17
N PRO A 596 0.77 -12.07 10.52
CA PRO A 596 1.02 -13.38 11.11
C PRO A 596 2.17 -13.32 12.11
N ASP A 597 2.07 -14.05 13.21
CA ASP A 597 3.14 -14.12 14.21
C ASP A 597 4.36 -14.87 13.70
N ASP A 598 4.14 -15.92 12.89
CA ASP A 598 5.19 -16.79 12.38
C ASP A 598 5.17 -16.83 10.86
N THR A 599 6.32 -16.65 10.23
CA THR A 599 6.52 -16.93 8.81
C THR A 599 7.76 -17.81 8.61
N LEU A 600 7.64 -18.83 7.75
CA LEU A 600 8.74 -19.71 7.41
C LEU A 600 8.81 -19.94 5.89
N SER A 601 9.98 -19.74 5.33
CA SER A 601 10.29 -20.06 3.93
C SER A 601 11.38 -21.12 3.89
N SER A 602 11.15 -22.20 3.16
CA SER A 602 12.14 -23.26 2.99
C SER A 602 12.27 -23.70 1.54
N SER A 603 13.44 -24.09 1.12
CA SER A 603 13.61 -24.71 -0.18
C SER A 603 14.80 -25.66 -0.21
N VAL A 604 14.67 -26.71 -1.04
CA VAL A 604 15.73 -27.62 -1.39
C VAL A 604 15.88 -27.62 -2.91
N THR A 605 17.09 -27.39 -3.37
CA THR A 605 17.44 -27.44 -4.80
C THR A 605 18.47 -28.52 -5.02
N TRP A 606 18.19 -29.44 -5.94
CA TRP A 606 19.15 -30.42 -6.43
C TRP A 606 19.64 -30.00 -7.81
N ASN A 607 20.93 -29.76 -7.94
CA ASN A 607 21.62 -29.37 -9.17
C ASN A 607 22.33 -30.58 -9.79
N TRP A 608 22.39 -30.64 -11.10
CA TRP A 608 23.08 -31.71 -11.82
C TRP A 608 23.69 -31.20 -13.13
N ASP A 609 24.83 -31.77 -13.52
CA ASP A 609 25.45 -31.63 -14.84
C ASP A 609 25.48 -33.00 -15.51
N ARG A 610 24.98 -33.07 -16.73
CA ARG A 610 25.02 -34.30 -17.53
C ARG A 610 25.04 -33.98 -19.02
N ASN A 611 26.11 -34.42 -19.70
CA ASN A 611 26.28 -34.28 -21.15
C ASN A 611 26.23 -32.81 -21.64
N GLY A 612 26.77 -31.90 -20.84
CA GLY A 612 26.79 -30.47 -21.11
C GLY A 612 25.42 -29.79 -20.96
N TRP A 613 24.49 -30.40 -20.23
CA TRP A 613 23.28 -29.80 -19.71
C TRP A 613 23.44 -29.56 -18.21
N ASP A 614 23.27 -28.29 -17.80
CA ASP A 614 23.14 -27.91 -16.41
C ASP A 614 21.66 -27.90 -16.06
N GLY A 615 21.27 -28.59 -15.00
CA GLY A 615 19.87 -28.68 -14.62
C GLY A 615 19.66 -28.57 -13.13
N TYR A 616 18.42 -28.28 -12.76
CA TYR A 616 17.99 -28.22 -11.36
C TYR A 616 16.58 -28.78 -11.17
N VAL A 617 16.34 -29.26 -9.96
CA VAL A 617 15.00 -29.54 -9.43
C VAL A 617 14.90 -28.84 -8.08
N ARG A 618 13.87 -28.01 -7.89
CA ARG A 618 13.64 -27.26 -6.65
C ARG A 618 12.23 -27.51 -6.13
N VAL A 619 12.14 -27.77 -4.85
CA VAL A 619 10.91 -27.75 -4.06
C VAL A 619 11.03 -26.60 -3.05
N SER A 620 9.99 -25.79 -2.93
CA SER A 620 9.95 -24.72 -1.93
C SER A 620 8.60 -24.72 -1.21
N HIS A 621 8.65 -24.40 0.06
CA HIS A 621 7.51 -24.32 0.97
C HIS A 621 7.47 -22.95 1.62
N LEU A 622 6.30 -22.35 1.68
CA LEU A 622 6.04 -21.11 2.38
C LEU A 622 4.90 -21.34 3.37
N TYR A 623 5.19 -21.10 4.62
CA TYR A 623 4.23 -21.14 5.72
C TYR A 623 4.08 -19.76 6.36
N SER A 624 2.86 -19.41 6.72
CA SER A 624 2.52 -18.23 7.51
C SER A 624 1.40 -18.62 8.47
N SER A 625 1.60 -18.37 9.76
CA SER A 625 0.62 -18.70 10.81
C SER A 625 -0.70 -17.95 10.61
N GLU A 626 -1.70 -18.32 11.36
CA GLU A 626 -2.99 -17.66 11.40
C GLU A 626 -2.84 -16.16 11.72
N ALA A 627 -3.45 -15.30 10.90
CA ALA A 627 -3.55 -13.87 11.13
C ALA A 627 -5.01 -13.45 11.24
N VAL A 628 -5.33 -12.57 12.20
CA VAL A 628 -6.64 -11.93 12.36
C VAL A 628 -7.00 -11.14 11.09
N LEU A 629 -8.25 -11.26 10.61
CA LEU A 629 -8.66 -10.65 9.33
C LEU A 629 -9.08 -9.20 9.44
N THR A 630 -9.55 -8.75 10.61
CA THR A 630 -10.08 -7.40 10.78
C THR A 630 -9.89 -6.89 12.21
N GLU A 631 -9.64 -5.61 12.36
CA GLU A 631 -9.58 -4.91 13.65
C GLU A 631 -10.98 -4.64 14.25
N ASN A 632 -12.06 -4.87 13.49
CA ASN A 632 -13.42 -4.74 14.03
C ASN A 632 -13.76 -5.95 14.91
N PRO A 633 -13.87 -5.83 16.25
CA PRO A 633 -14.08 -6.97 17.14
C PRO A 633 -15.38 -7.72 16.86
N ALA A 634 -16.44 -7.00 16.47
CA ALA A 634 -17.74 -7.63 16.18
C ALA A 634 -17.70 -8.41 14.85
N ALA A 635 -17.03 -7.88 13.85
CA ALA A 635 -16.83 -8.57 12.58
C ALA A 635 -15.92 -9.79 12.77
N GLN A 636 -14.83 -9.65 13.50
CA GLN A 636 -13.91 -10.76 13.81
C GLN A 636 -14.63 -11.89 14.55
N ALA A 637 -15.40 -11.59 15.60
CA ALA A 637 -16.17 -12.59 16.32
C ALA A 637 -17.21 -13.30 15.43
N LEU A 638 -17.82 -12.57 14.47
CA LEU A 638 -18.73 -13.19 13.50
C LEU A 638 -17.97 -14.15 12.58
N LEU A 639 -16.81 -13.74 12.03
CA LEU A 639 -15.97 -14.56 11.17
C LEU A 639 -15.50 -15.84 11.91
N GLU A 640 -15.03 -15.72 13.14
CA GLU A 640 -14.63 -16.85 13.99
C GLU A 640 -15.78 -17.82 14.23
N SER A 641 -16.99 -17.31 14.51
CA SER A 641 -18.18 -18.13 14.67
C SER A 641 -18.56 -18.95 13.43
N LYS A 642 -18.02 -18.57 12.26
CA LYS A 642 -18.20 -19.25 10.97
C LYS A 642 -17.00 -20.11 10.57
N GLY A 643 -15.95 -20.15 11.38
CA GLY A 643 -14.71 -20.86 11.08
C GLY A 643 -13.82 -20.17 10.01
N ASN A 644 -14.03 -18.86 9.77
CA ASN A 644 -13.33 -18.06 8.76
C ASN A 644 -12.65 -16.83 9.39
N GLY A 645 -12.33 -16.86 10.69
CA GLY A 645 -11.78 -15.71 11.41
C GLY A 645 -10.32 -15.43 11.15
N PHE A 646 -9.60 -16.35 10.54
CA PHE A 646 -8.16 -16.28 10.37
C PHE A 646 -7.75 -16.59 8.94
N ARG A 647 -6.62 -16.03 8.55
CA ARG A 647 -5.92 -16.35 7.29
C ARG A 647 -4.61 -17.04 7.62
N GLU A 648 -4.47 -18.26 7.19
CA GLU A 648 -3.24 -19.05 7.21
C GLU A 648 -2.75 -19.25 5.78
N GLN A 649 -1.44 -19.37 5.59
CA GLN A 649 -0.86 -19.74 4.31
C GLN A 649 0.08 -20.93 4.48
N ASP A 650 -0.18 -21.98 3.73
CA ASP A 650 0.66 -23.17 3.64
C ASP A 650 0.75 -23.58 2.18
N THR A 651 1.86 -23.24 1.51
CA THR A 651 1.99 -23.43 0.06
C THR A 651 3.24 -24.17 -0.31
N LEU A 652 3.08 -25.20 -1.12
CA LEU A 652 4.17 -25.96 -1.73
C LEU A 652 4.32 -25.57 -3.20
N ASN A 653 5.56 -25.34 -3.64
CA ASN A 653 5.87 -25.03 -5.03
C ASN A 653 6.96 -25.97 -5.55
N PHE A 654 6.90 -26.22 -6.85
CA PHE A 654 7.88 -27.04 -7.56
C PHE A 654 8.41 -26.30 -8.78
N SER A 655 9.71 -26.45 -9.06
CA SER A 655 10.28 -26.05 -10.34
C SER A 655 11.41 -26.99 -10.77
N ALA A 656 11.54 -27.18 -12.07
CA ALA A 656 12.67 -27.90 -12.66
C ALA A 656 13.07 -27.19 -13.95
N GLY A 657 14.36 -27.12 -14.20
CA GLY A 657 14.89 -26.49 -15.40
C GLY A 657 16.19 -27.12 -15.85
N MET A 658 16.55 -26.85 -17.10
CA MET A 658 17.82 -27.24 -17.68
C MET A 658 18.29 -26.23 -18.72
N GLN A 659 19.57 -26.05 -18.82
CA GLN A 659 20.21 -25.12 -19.76
C GLN A 659 21.36 -25.83 -20.49
N LYS A 660 21.48 -25.56 -21.78
CA LYS A 660 22.61 -25.90 -22.58
C LYS A 660 22.87 -24.82 -23.62
N ASP A 661 24.11 -24.34 -23.69
CA ASP A 661 24.50 -23.24 -24.57
C ASP A 661 23.57 -22.02 -24.40
N ASN A 662 22.83 -21.67 -25.44
CA ASN A 662 21.89 -20.53 -25.46
C ASN A 662 20.42 -20.93 -25.21
N LEU A 663 20.14 -22.21 -24.92
CA LEU A 663 18.80 -22.72 -24.70
C LEU A 663 18.58 -23.04 -23.21
N SER A 664 17.55 -22.43 -22.62
CA SER A 664 17.07 -22.74 -21.28
C SER A 664 15.60 -23.16 -21.33
N ILE A 665 15.25 -24.25 -20.66
CA ILE A 665 13.88 -24.77 -20.57
C ILE A 665 13.56 -24.98 -19.10
N SER A 666 12.38 -24.50 -18.65
CA SER A 666 11.92 -24.75 -17.29
C SER A 666 10.41 -25.03 -17.24
N VAL A 667 10.02 -25.78 -16.23
CA VAL A 667 8.61 -26.06 -15.87
C VAL A 667 8.45 -25.78 -14.38
N TRP A 668 7.26 -25.30 -14.00
CA TRP A 668 6.96 -25.04 -12.60
C TRP A 668 5.47 -25.22 -12.30
N GLY A 669 5.18 -25.48 -11.02
CA GLY A 669 3.86 -25.43 -10.43
C GLY A 669 3.94 -24.62 -9.14
N LYS A 670 2.93 -23.81 -8.87
CA LYS A 670 2.80 -23.04 -7.64
C LYS A 670 1.53 -23.41 -6.93
N ASN A 671 1.59 -23.43 -5.59
CA ASN A 671 0.47 -23.79 -4.74
C ASN A 671 -0.14 -25.16 -5.14
N ILE A 672 0.73 -26.20 -5.14
CA ILE A 672 0.40 -27.56 -5.56
C ILE A 672 0.02 -28.45 -4.37
#